data_7c2c03bd3f6ca601ee5da069ddafcea6
#
_entry.id   7c2c03bd3f6ca601ee5da069ddafcea6
#
_cell.length_a   1.000
_cell.length_b   1.000
_cell.length_c   1.000
_cell.angle_alpha   90.00
_cell.angle_beta   90.00
_cell.angle_gamma   90.00
#
_symmetry.space_group_name_H-M   'P 1'
#
loop_
_entity.id
_entity.type
_entity.pdbx_description
1 polymer ?
#
loop_
_entity_poly.entity_id
_entity_poly.type
_entity_poly.pdbx_seq_one_letter_code
_entity_poly.pdbx_strand_id
1 'polypeptide(L)'
;MRKGTIKAVVLIIIFIAAVLIFGKLTNHNNEDMTTEMEEAKLPVISLYQNDTEMNRLHGYVNEMNAAYMRDTITPIPKDRLLPIVIQTYETPVDAISYEIRSLDASRLIANAEVASYKEEQGKIHAELEIQNLLEKGTEYLLILRLESGSESICYYTRIIEPQESHVEECIDFVLDFHDKTFNKETTGSLATYMEKTTGDNSTLHYVSLNSSLKQLGWADFEGERLAKPIPSVKEITDTYNVIVLDYVVTRVGDNGESEYYNVEEYYRVRYTTNRIYLLNFERVMDQIFRGESCQPYEQYLPLGIRSGEVEYRTNESATAAAFVQEGELWSYHMQANTLAKVFSFRGYEGIDERENYGEHDIKIAGVDETGSVDYLVYGYMNRGVHEGEVGLAVYHYDSVSNTNEEQVFIASDKSYQMLKAELGQLMYVNEAGELFLMMNGTVYGVELGTRNVREVVNNLQEEAYAVSNSGRYIAWCETKKGMGGSVIRVMDLSDMGTTEISADNGALVKPLGFMEEDFVYGIARESDIFADAVGSFAFPMYQVKIVDVTQEALTELKTYEKTGYYVDGVQIEGSAMYLERMRKSGTDYVPAEGDMIMNRESEAGGAAEIATAVSEEKQTEVLLKFQEVLNEKTPKLLTPKETILLEERVASLPQKGDAGNYYVYVKGEIAASTENVAEAVKLANETMGVVIDSDQRYIWKRARKTAQPRLSDIAASTEDASAGSIAQCMNVMLQKEGLNMNVQALLESGETPKSVLRNTLKERTVLDLTGCSTDEILYYVSLGTPVFAMTGNDSAVLVVGYDSTGVLLYEPGTDATVRKTLAEADALFANAGNVFFTYLLE
;
A
#
# COMPACT_ATOMS: atom_id res chain seq x y z
N MET A 1 62.29 -13.28 -58.43
CA MET A 1 61.73 -13.58 -57.11
C MET A 1 61.75 -12.45 -56.10
N ARG A 2 62.77 -11.60 -55.95
CA ARG A 2 62.82 -10.49 -54.93
C ARG A 2 61.72 -9.42 -55.03
N LYS A 3 61.22 -9.07 -56.26
CA LYS A 3 60.17 -8.00 -56.40
C LYS A 3 58.77 -8.45 -55.98
N GLY A 4 58.47 -9.76 -56.06
CA GLY A 4 57.16 -10.33 -55.62
C GLY A 4 57.04 -10.41 -54.08
N THR A 5 58.13 -10.79 -53.43
CA THR A 5 58.23 -10.88 -51.99
C THR A 5 58.11 -9.53 -51.29
N ILE A 6 58.71 -8.50 -51.86
CA ILE A 6 58.62 -7.11 -51.36
C ILE A 6 57.21 -6.59 -51.50
N LYS A 7 56.49 -6.87 -52.61
CA LYS A 7 55.05 -6.50 -52.76
C LYS A 7 54.14 -7.21 -51.75
N ALA A 8 54.40 -8.47 -51.48
CA ALA A 8 53.62 -9.22 -50.52
C ALA A 8 53.82 -8.68 -49.09
N VAL A 9 55.04 -8.37 -48.69
CA VAL A 9 55.37 -7.75 -47.41
C VAL A 9 54.72 -6.38 -47.21
N VAL A 10 54.79 -5.54 -48.27
CA VAL A 10 54.16 -4.22 -48.24
C VAL A 10 52.61 -4.32 -48.13
N LEU A 11 51.97 -5.26 -48.84
CA LEU A 11 50.53 -5.51 -48.72
C LEU A 11 50.12 -6.02 -47.32
N ILE A 12 50.94 -6.86 -46.70
CA ILE A 12 50.67 -7.33 -45.32
C ILE A 12 50.81 -6.18 -44.31
N ILE A 13 51.83 -5.32 -44.46
CA ILE A 13 52.01 -4.13 -43.62
C ILE A 13 50.79 -3.15 -43.77
N ILE A 14 50.37 -2.91 -45.03
CA ILE A 14 49.20 -2.06 -45.30
C ILE A 14 47.93 -2.69 -44.72
N PHE A 15 47.75 -3.99 -44.80
CA PHE A 15 46.61 -4.73 -44.20
C PHE A 15 46.63 -4.64 -42.67
N ILE A 16 47.77 -4.86 -42.04
CA ILE A 16 47.93 -4.72 -40.58
C ILE A 16 47.69 -3.28 -40.14
N ALA A 17 48.22 -2.29 -40.89
CA ALA A 17 47.95 -0.89 -40.60
C ALA A 17 46.44 -0.52 -40.75
N ALA A 18 45.78 -1.03 -41.78
CA ALA A 18 44.34 -0.86 -42.00
C ALA A 18 43.52 -1.52 -40.86
N VAL A 19 43.87 -2.74 -40.43
CA VAL A 19 43.21 -3.40 -39.29
C VAL A 19 43.44 -2.65 -37.99
N LEU A 20 44.65 -2.13 -37.75
CA LEU A 20 44.94 -1.31 -36.57
C LEU A 20 44.24 0.05 -36.60
N ILE A 21 44.16 0.69 -37.77
CA ILE A 21 43.42 1.96 -37.94
C ILE A 21 41.90 1.73 -37.82
N PHE A 22 41.38 0.68 -38.47
CA PHE A 22 39.97 0.30 -38.32
C PHE A 22 39.63 -0.14 -36.92
N GLY A 23 40.50 -0.93 -36.29
CA GLY A 23 40.35 -1.33 -34.89
C GLY A 23 40.38 -0.11 -33.94
N LYS A 24 41.19 0.88 -34.21
CA LYS A 24 41.18 2.15 -33.44
C LYS A 24 39.94 3.01 -33.72
N LEU A 25 39.50 3.06 -34.98
CA LEU A 25 38.29 3.79 -35.37
C LEU A 25 37.00 3.13 -34.85
N THR A 26 36.97 1.79 -34.83
CA THR A 26 35.85 1.03 -34.24
C THR A 26 35.92 0.93 -32.71
N ASN A 27 37.12 0.95 -32.13
CA ASN A 27 37.28 1.02 -30.67
C ASN A 27 37.22 2.45 -30.08
N HIS A 28 37.25 3.48 -30.95
CA HIS A 28 37.02 4.84 -30.47
C HIS A 28 35.54 5.10 -30.11
N ASN A 29 34.65 4.18 -30.48
CA ASN A 29 33.26 4.18 -30.03
C ASN A 29 33.02 3.29 -28.78
N ASN A 30 34.06 2.80 -28.10
CA ASN A 30 33.99 2.21 -26.77
C ASN A 30 34.58 3.17 -25.73
N GLU A 31 34.49 4.46 -25.89
CA GLU A 31 34.31 5.34 -24.73
C GLU A 31 32.91 5.00 -24.21
N ASP A 32 32.87 4.64 -22.94
CA ASP A 32 31.68 4.39 -22.17
C ASP A 32 30.76 5.61 -22.31
N MET A 33 29.88 5.60 -23.32
CA MET A 33 28.87 6.63 -23.54
C MET A 33 27.60 6.22 -22.81
N THR A 34 27.75 5.64 -21.61
CA THR A 34 26.65 5.54 -20.67
C THR A 34 26.36 6.94 -20.14
N THR A 35 25.33 7.56 -20.65
CA THR A 35 24.69 8.68 -19.98
C THR A 35 23.95 8.07 -18.80
N GLU A 36 24.64 8.01 -17.67
CA GLU A 36 24.01 7.65 -16.40
C GLU A 36 22.95 8.71 -16.06
N MET A 37 21.87 8.28 -15.42
CA MET A 37 20.93 9.20 -14.80
C MET A 37 21.68 10.13 -13.84
N GLU A 38 21.41 11.42 -13.86
CA GLU A 38 22.07 12.39 -12.95
C GLU A 38 21.96 11.93 -11.50
N GLU A 39 23.01 12.14 -10.71
CA GLU A 39 23.04 11.79 -9.28
C GLU A 39 22.00 12.61 -8.51
N ALA A 40 21.53 12.06 -7.38
CA ALA A 40 20.63 12.75 -6.49
C ALA A 40 21.28 14.02 -5.90
N LYS A 41 20.56 15.14 -5.91
CA LYS A 41 21.04 16.47 -5.50
C LYS A 41 20.30 17.03 -4.28
N LEU A 42 19.04 16.61 -4.06
CA LEU A 42 18.19 17.21 -3.05
C LEU A 42 18.74 17.01 -1.64
N PRO A 43 18.70 18.05 -0.78
CA PRO A 43 19.02 17.93 0.63
C PRO A 43 18.08 16.97 1.36
N VAL A 44 18.58 16.38 2.45
CA VAL A 44 17.78 15.55 3.38
C VAL A 44 17.74 16.25 4.73
N ILE A 45 16.57 16.28 5.37
CA ILE A 45 16.36 16.86 6.69
C ILE A 45 16.14 15.76 7.71
N SER A 46 16.91 15.76 8.79
CA SER A 46 16.67 14.94 9.98
C SER A 46 16.17 15.80 11.13
N LEU A 47 15.19 15.31 11.88
CA LEU A 47 14.71 15.93 13.11
C LEU A 47 15.40 15.30 14.32
N TYR A 48 15.43 16.00 15.42
CA TYR A 48 16.11 15.57 16.64
C TYR A 48 15.19 15.64 17.85
N GLN A 49 15.25 14.61 18.68
CA GLN A 49 14.68 14.60 20.02
C GLN A 49 15.86 14.55 21.01
N ASN A 50 16.12 15.67 21.67
CA ASN A 50 17.36 15.86 22.41
C ASN A 50 18.60 15.60 21.51
N ASP A 51 19.43 14.59 21.84
CA ASP A 51 20.62 14.23 21.05
C ASP A 51 20.38 13.08 20.07
N THR A 52 19.15 12.56 19.98
CA THR A 52 18.82 11.41 19.11
C THR A 52 18.26 11.89 17.77
N GLU A 53 18.95 11.54 16.69
CA GLU A 53 18.49 11.74 15.32
C GLU A 53 17.31 10.83 15.03
N MET A 54 16.26 11.36 14.40
CA MET A 54 15.05 10.64 14.03
C MET A 54 14.33 11.29 12.83
N ASN A 55 13.40 10.58 12.23
CA ASN A 55 12.51 11.09 11.19
C ASN A 55 13.24 11.83 10.07
N ARG A 56 13.88 11.07 9.20
CA ARG A 56 14.53 11.61 8.01
C ARG A 56 13.48 11.96 6.96
N LEU A 57 13.57 13.18 6.40
CA LEU A 57 12.62 13.70 5.41
C LEU A 57 13.32 13.93 4.07
N HIS A 58 12.66 13.47 3.00
CA HIS A 58 13.08 13.70 1.61
C HIS A 58 12.36 14.92 1.02
N GLY A 59 13.03 15.63 0.10
CA GLY A 59 12.54 16.87 -0.48
C GLY A 59 11.63 16.65 -1.69
N TYR A 60 10.63 17.52 -1.84
CA TYR A 60 9.72 17.55 -2.99
C TYR A 60 9.88 18.88 -3.72
N VAL A 61 10.16 18.84 -5.02
CA VAL A 61 10.34 20.05 -5.85
C VAL A 61 9.00 20.66 -6.28
N ASN A 62 7.93 19.87 -6.27
CA ASN A 62 6.57 20.33 -6.47
C ASN A 62 5.83 20.43 -5.14
N GLU A 63 4.90 21.38 -5.01
CA GLU A 63 4.02 21.45 -3.83
C GLU A 63 3.03 20.28 -3.88
N MET A 64 3.16 19.38 -2.91
CA MET A 64 2.28 18.23 -2.77
C MET A 64 0.96 18.63 -2.12
N ASN A 65 -0.11 17.86 -2.37
CA ASN A 65 -1.29 17.98 -1.55
C ASN A 65 -0.96 17.50 -0.13
N ALA A 66 -0.78 18.46 0.75
CA ALA A 66 -0.27 18.23 2.10
C ALA A 66 -1.17 17.31 2.94
N ALA A 67 -2.47 17.22 2.62
CA ALA A 67 -3.39 16.27 3.26
C ALA A 67 -3.08 14.80 2.92
N TYR A 68 -2.25 14.51 1.93
CA TYR A 68 -1.84 13.15 1.59
C TYR A 68 -0.45 12.77 2.13
N MET A 69 0.24 13.73 2.79
CA MET A 69 1.62 13.54 3.25
C MET A 69 1.65 13.04 4.70
N ARG A 70 1.58 11.71 4.86
CA ARG A 70 1.48 11.03 6.16
C ARG A 70 2.59 10.01 6.36
N ASP A 71 3.84 10.42 6.43
CA ASP A 71 4.92 9.48 6.70
C ASP A 71 5.22 9.42 8.21
N THR A 72 5.88 10.42 8.76
CA THR A 72 6.40 10.43 10.13
C THR A 72 5.62 11.34 11.06
N ILE A 73 5.83 11.15 12.37
CA ILE A 73 5.34 12.05 13.41
C ILE A 73 6.44 12.36 14.41
N THR A 74 6.63 13.66 14.73
CA THR A 74 7.68 14.12 15.62
C THR A 74 7.08 14.75 16.89
N PRO A 75 7.47 14.29 18.08
CA PRO A 75 7.04 14.92 19.32
C PRO A 75 7.72 16.28 19.48
N ILE A 76 6.95 17.29 19.85
CA ILE A 76 7.48 18.64 20.13
C ILE A 76 8.18 18.63 21.48
N PRO A 77 9.45 19.12 21.58
CA PRO A 77 10.16 19.25 22.83
C PRO A 77 9.43 20.20 23.81
N LYS A 78 9.66 20.01 25.12
CA LYS A 78 8.99 20.83 26.18
C LYS A 78 9.31 22.31 26.11
N ASP A 79 10.50 22.65 25.64
CA ASP A 79 10.94 24.04 25.42
C ASP A 79 10.45 24.61 24.09
N ARG A 80 9.78 23.79 23.26
CA ARG A 80 9.26 24.14 21.93
C ARG A 80 10.30 24.55 20.91
N LEU A 81 11.55 24.20 21.14
CA LEU A 81 12.63 24.33 20.17
C LEU A 81 12.85 22.96 19.52
N LEU A 82 12.47 22.83 18.25
CA LEU A 82 12.62 21.57 17.50
C LEU A 82 13.90 21.63 16.67
N PRO A 83 14.95 20.90 17.06
CA PRO A 83 16.21 20.90 16.33
C PRO A 83 16.06 20.12 15.02
N ILE A 84 16.64 20.68 13.95
CA ILE A 84 16.76 20.02 12.64
C ILE A 84 18.20 20.08 12.16
N VAL A 85 18.59 19.07 11.39
CA VAL A 85 19.85 19.05 10.66
C VAL A 85 19.56 18.78 9.19
N ILE A 86 20.06 19.65 8.32
CA ILE A 86 19.92 19.54 6.88
C ILE A 86 21.28 19.09 6.32
N GLN A 87 21.32 17.90 5.75
CA GLN A 87 22.45 17.43 4.96
C GLN A 87 22.29 18.00 3.54
N THR A 88 23.17 18.93 3.15
CA THR A 88 22.95 19.72 1.91
C THR A 88 23.38 19.03 0.63
N TYR A 89 24.31 18.05 0.70
CA TYR A 89 24.91 17.38 -0.46
C TYR A 89 25.35 18.37 -1.56
N GLU A 90 25.99 19.47 -1.12
CA GLU A 90 26.48 20.56 -1.97
C GLU A 90 25.38 21.45 -2.59
N THR A 91 24.10 21.16 -2.36
CA THR A 91 23.00 22.04 -2.79
C THR A 91 22.96 23.28 -1.90
N PRO A 92 23.02 24.51 -2.46
CA PRO A 92 22.96 25.73 -1.67
C PRO A 92 21.58 25.89 -1.03
N VAL A 93 21.56 26.41 0.21
CA VAL A 93 20.32 26.75 0.91
C VAL A 93 20.34 28.24 1.23
N ASP A 94 19.47 28.99 0.56
CA ASP A 94 19.43 30.46 0.65
C ASP A 94 18.54 30.93 1.83
N ALA A 95 17.43 30.22 2.09
CA ALA A 95 16.52 30.49 3.19
C ALA A 95 15.82 29.21 3.67
N ILE A 96 15.40 29.22 4.94
CA ILE A 96 14.65 28.15 5.58
C ILE A 96 13.39 28.78 6.18
N SER A 97 12.23 28.20 5.86
CA SER A 97 10.95 28.60 6.44
C SER A 97 10.10 27.37 6.79
N TYR A 98 9.08 27.56 7.62
CA TYR A 98 8.13 26.49 7.91
C TYR A 98 6.71 27.00 8.13
N GLU A 99 5.76 26.11 7.89
CA GLU A 99 4.35 26.29 8.19
C GLU A 99 3.84 25.15 9.07
N ILE A 100 2.93 25.46 9.98
CA ILE A 100 2.18 24.49 10.76
C ILE A 100 0.71 24.64 10.38
N ARG A 101 0.09 23.53 9.94
CA ARG A 101 -1.29 23.49 9.50
C ARG A 101 -2.09 22.40 10.24
N SER A 102 -3.42 22.50 10.18
CA SER A 102 -4.29 21.33 10.50
C SER A 102 -3.94 20.17 9.59
N LEU A 103 -4.25 18.91 9.99
CA LEU A 103 -3.91 17.71 9.21
C LEU A 103 -4.52 17.70 7.80
N ASP A 104 -5.73 18.25 7.66
CA ASP A 104 -6.41 18.45 6.36
C ASP A 104 -5.82 19.59 5.53
N ALA A 105 -4.73 20.20 6.01
CA ALA A 105 -4.05 21.37 5.43
C ALA A 105 -4.91 22.62 5.24
N SER A 106 -6.19 22.62 5.63
CA SER A 106 -7.15 23.71 5.37
C SER A 106 -6.85 24.97 6.19
N ARG A 107 -6.31 24.82 7.42
CA ARG A 107 -6.09 25.92 8.36
C ARG A 107 -4.61 26.12 8.67
N LEU A 108 -4.09 27.31 8.35
CA LEU A 108 -2.78 27.74 8.78
C LEU A 108 -2.81 28.10 10.28
N ILE A 109 -1.96 27.49 11.09
CA ILE A 109 -1.81 27.73 12.53
C ILE A 109 -0.68 28.71 12.80
N ALA A 110 0.49 28.46 12.20
CA ALA A 110 1.68 29.31 12.34
C ALA A 110 2.53 29.21 11.08
N ASN A 111 3.33 30.26 10.83
CA ASN A 111 4.41 30.25 9.86
C ASN A 111 5.55 31.12 10.36
N ALA A 112 6.78 30.78 10.03
CA ALA A 112 7.95 31.58 10.39
C ALA A 112 9.14 31.27 9.44
N GLU A 113 10.04 32.23 9.34
CA GLU A 113 11.36 32.06 8.77
C GLU A 113 12.37 31.71 9.87
N VAL A 114 13.34 30.87 9.58
CA VAL A 114 14.43 30.54 10.50
C VAL A 114 15.51 31.62 10.40
N ALA A 115 15.54 32.54 11.38
CA ALA A 115 16.35 33.73 11.33
C ALA A 115 17.87 33.48 11.45
N SER A 116 18.28 32.34 12.01
CA SER A 116 19.69 31.99 12.20
C SER A 116 19.89 30.48 12.21
N TYR A 117 20.93 30.05 11.54
CA TYR A 117 21.39 28.65 11.53
C TYR A 117 22.93 28.62 11.44
N LYS A 118 23.51 27.46 11.71
CA LYS A 118 24.95 27.24 11.60
C LYS A 118 25.20 26.22 10.48
N GLU A 119 26.09 26.58 9.57
CA GLU A 119 26.57 25.66 8.55
C GLU A 119 27.96 25.14 8.94
N GLU A 120 28.12 23.83 8.98
CA GLU A 120 29.38 23.18 9.35
C GLU A 120 29.48 21.82 8.58
N GLN A 121 30.56 21.66 7.82
CA GLN A 121 30.89 20.42 7.10
C GLN A 121 29.75 19.90 6.17
N GLY A 122 29.10 20.79 5.44
CA GLY A 122 28.00 20.43 4.51
C GLY A 122 26.69 20.11 5.23
N LYS A 123 26.58 20.46 6.54
CA LYS A 123 25.35 20.35 7.33
C LYS A 123 24.91 21.70 7.83
N ILE A 124 23.62 21.95 7.79
CA ILE A 124 23.00 23.11 8.42
C ILE A 124 22.28 22.65 9.69
N HIS A 125 22.65 23.25 10.82
CA HIS A 125 21.99 23.05 12.10
C HIS A 125 21.09 24.25 12.39
N ALA A 126 19.78 23.97 12.54
CA ALA A 126 18.76 24.98 12.81
C ALA A 126 17.80 24.52 13.90
N GLU A 127 17.09 25.47 14.50
CA GLU A 127 16.03 25.20 15.49
C GLU A 127 14.75 25.89 15.04
N LEU A 128 13.64 25.13 15.04
CA LEU A 128 12.31 25.65 14.76
C LEU A 128 11.63 26.07 16.08
N GLU A 129 11.30 27.32 16.22
CA GLU A 129 10.61 27.85 17.40
C GLU A 129 9.10 27.66 17.28
N ILE A 130 8.57 26.56 17.83
CA ILE A 130 7.14 26.18 17.71
C ILE A 130 6.31 27.06 18.67
N GLN A 131 5.42 27.88 18.13
CA GLN A 131 4.57 28.76 18.91
C GLN A 131 3.57 28.00 19.78
N ASN A 132 3.19 28.59 20.93
CA ASN A 132 2.22 28.00 21.86
C ASN A 132 0.77 28.19 21.39
N LEU A 133 0.47 27.67 20.21
CA LEU A 133 -0.86 27.70 19.57
C LEU A 133 -1.46 26.30 19.35
N LEU A 134 -0.70 25.26 19.72
CA LEU A 134 -1.07 23.87 19.47
C LEU A 134 -1.79 23.28 20.68
N GLU A 135 -2.80 22.49 20.43
CA GLU A 135 -3.51 21.74 21.47
C GLU A 135 -2.76 20.43 21.79
N LYS A 136 -2.62 20.11 23.09
CA LYS A 136 -1.95 18.89 23.52
C LYS A 136 -2.70 17.64 23.08
N GLY A 137 -1.97 16.67 22.56
CA GLY A 137 -2.51 15.41 22.06
C GLY A 137 -3.14 15.50 20.68
N THR A 138 -3.11 16.69 20.04
CA THR A 138 -3.57 16.88 18.67
C THR A 138 -2.39 16.88 17.70
N GLU A 139 -2.53 16.16 16.60
CA GLU A 139 -1.55 16.10 15.52
C GLU A 139 -1.73 17.29 14.58
N TYR A 140 -0.62 17.84 14.10
CA TYR A 140 -0.56 18.91 13.12
C TYR A 140 0.42 18.55 12.01
N LEU A 141 0.24 19.15 10.85
CA LEU A 141 1.16 19.03 9.72
C LEU A 141 2.24 20.12 9.84
N LEU A 142 3.50 19.74 9.74
CA LEU A 142 4.65 20.61 9.60
C LEU A 142 5.16 20.53 8.15
N ILE A 143 5.21 21.67 7.47
CA ILE A 143 5.78 21.82 6.14
C ILE A 143 7.05 22.66 6.28
N LEU A 144 8.21 22.09 5.96
CA LEU A 144 9.47 22.80 5.88
C LEU A 144 9.74 23.18 4.42
N ARG A 145 10.27 24.37 4.18
CA ARG A 145 10.65 24.85 2.85
C ARG A 145 12.11 25.32 2.86
N LEU A 146 12.88 24.81 1.91
CA LEU A 146 14.22 25.27 1.62
C LEU A 146 14.20 26.02 0.29
N GLU A 147 14.67 27.27 0.29
CA GLU A 147 14.87 28.01 -0.96
C GLU A 147 16.29 27.78 -1.47
N SER A 148 16.44 27.37 -2.72
CA SER A 148 17.71 27.13 -3.40
C SER A 148 17.68 27.74 -4.77
N GLY A 149 18.31 28.92 -4.93
CA GLY A 149 18.28 29.67 -6.17
C GLY A 149 16.86 30.07 -6.60
N SER A 150 16.30 29.43 -7.61
CA SER A 150 14.91 29.66 -8.07
C SER A 150 13.94 28.57 -7.65
N GLU A 151 14.42 27.54 -6.97
CA GLU A 151 13.64 26.37 -6.55
C GLU A 151 13.25 26.46 -5.09
N SER A 152 12.03 25.98 -4.77
CA SER A 152 11.53 25.84 -3.41
C SER A 152 11.27 24.37 -3.15
N ILE A 153 12.04 23.78 -2.22
CA ILE A 153 11.99 22.36 -1.90
C ILE A 153 11.16 22.18 -0.62
N CYS A 154 10.10 21.40 -0.70
CA CYS A 154 9.17 21.18 0.41
C CYS A 154 9.43 19.83 1.11
N TYR A 155 9.31 19.82 2.44
CA TYR A 155 9.42 18.61 3.29
C TYR A 155 8.22 18.53 4.19
N TYR A 156 7.69 17.34 4.41
CA TYR A 156 6.44 17.12 5.12
C TYR A 156 6.61 16.13 6.27
N THR A 157 6.08 16.47 7.44
CA THR A 157 5.97 15.56 8.59
C THR A 157 4.83 16.02 9.49
N ARG A 158 4.33 15.12 10.33
CA ARG A 158 3.39 15.48 11.39
C ARG A 158 4.15 15.84 12.66
N ILE A 159 3.57 16.72 13.46
CA ILE A 159 4.07 17.07 14.80
C ILE A 159 2.95 16.94 15.82
N ILE A 160 3.31 16.62 17.06
CA ILE A 160 2.38 16.53 18.17
C ILE A 160 3.03 17.06 19.45
N GLU A 161 2.26 17.80 20.27
CA GLU A 161 2.60 18.04 21.67
C GLU A 161 1.93 16.94 22.52
N PRO A 162 2.61 15.84 22.89
CA PRO A 162 1.99 14.74 23.59
C PRO A 162 1.64 15.15 25.03
N GLN A 163 0.59 14.56 25.61
CA GLN A 163 0.21 14.82 27.01
C GLN A 163 1.28 14.31 27.97
N GLU A 164 1.74 13.09 27.77
CA GLU A 164 2.91 12.47 28.38
C GLU A 164 3.73 11.85 27.26
N SER A 165 4.99 12.27 27.14
CA SER A 165 5.87 11.72 26.10
C SER A 165 6.88 10.77 26.72
N HIS A 166 6.90 9.56 26.24
CA HIS A 166 7.92 8.55 26.51
C HIS A 166 8.49 8.01 25.20
N VAL A 167 8.48 8.85 24.16
CA VAL A 167 8.97 8.47 22.83
C VAL A 167 10.47 8.22 22.87
N GLU A 168 11.22 9.04 23.61
CA GLU A 168 12.66 8.91 23.77
C GLU A 168 13.03 7.56 24.39
N GLU A 169 12.40 7.21 25.52
CA GLU A 169 12.64 5.92 26.17
C GLU A 169 12.24 4.72 25.27
N CYS A 170 11.22 4.90 24.44
CA CYS A 170 10.82 3.89 23.45
C CYS A 170 11.85 3.77 22.32
N ILE A 171 12.40 4.87 21.82
CA ILE A 171 13.48 4.88 20.82
C ILE A 171 14.72 4.21 21.37
N ASP A 172 15.14 4.58 22.58
CA ASP A 172 16.29 3.95 23.25
C ASP A 172 16.12 2.46 23.41
N PHE A 173 14.93 2.01 23.78
CA PHE A 173 14.61 0.59 23.88
C PHE A 173 14.72 -0.13 22.52
N VAL A 174 14.19 0.49 21.46
CA VAL A 174 14.24 -0.07 20.09
C VAL A 174 15.67 -0.20 19.61
N LEU A 175 16.49 0.84 19.78
CA LEU A 175 17.90 0.82 19.39
C LEU A 175 18.72 -0.21 20.21
N ASP A 176 18.45 -0.33 21.52
CA ASP A 176 19.09 -1.36 22.37
C ASP A 176 18.67 -2.78 21.96
N PHE A 177 17.38 -2.98 21.64
CA PHE A 177 16.87 -4.27 21.14
C PHE A 177 17.54 -4.62 19.81
N HIS A 178 17.55 -3.69 18.87
CA HIS A 178 18.20 -3.81 17.57
C HIS A 178 19.69 -4.19 17.72
N ASP A 179 20.47 -3.44 18.52
CA ASP A 179 21.89 -3.72 18.75
C ASP A 179 22.13 -5.11 19.33
N LYS A 180 21.24 -5.59 20.21
CA LYS A 180 21.32 -6.95 20.80
C LYS A 180 21.05 -8.05 19.78
N THR A 181 20.30 -7.80 18.69
CA THR A 181 20.11 -8.81 17.65
C THR A 181 21.41 -9.13 16.90
N PHE A 182 22.31 -8.16 16.71
CA PHE A 182 23.60 -8.32 16.07
C PHE A 182 24.70 -8.89 16.99
N ASN A 183 24.48 -8.85 18.30
CA ASN A 183 25.46 -9.34 19.26
C ASN A 183 25.04 -10.69 19.84
N LYS A 184 25.66 -11.77 19.34
CA LYS A 184 25.36 -13.18 19.74
C LYS A 184 25.50 -13.44 21.25
N GLU A 185 26.31 -12.64 21.98
CA GLU A 185 26.46 -12.78 23.44
C GLU A 185 25.23 -12.22 24.20
N THR A 186 24.58 -11.19 23.65
CA THR A 186 23.46 -10.50 24.30
C THR A 186 22.09 -10.91 23.75
N THR A 187 22.01 -11.50 22.55
CA THR A 187 20.76 -11.98 21.91
C THR A 187 19.94 -12.86 22.85
N GLY A 188 20.60 -13.69 23.68
CA GLY A 188 19.93 -14.53 24.67
C GLY A 188 19.03 -13.77 25.65
N SER A 189 19.30 -12.51 25.93
CA SER A 189 18.47 -11.65 26.79
C SER A 189 17.11 -11.29 26.17
N LEU A 190 17.01 -11.39 24.85
CA LEU A 190 15.78 -11.07 24.09
C LEU A 190 14.72 -12.19 24.15
N ALA A 191 15.10 -13.38 24.66
CA ALA A 191 14.18 -14.52 24.77
C ALA A 191 12.91 -14.23 25.59
N THR A 192 12.95 -13.21 26.45
CA THR A 192 11.79 -12.80 27.29
C THR A 192 10.71 -12.06 26.49
N TYR A 193 11.03 -11.61 25.29
CA TYR A 193 10.11 -10.91 24.39
C TYR A 193 9.52 -11.85 23.32
N MET A 194 10.17 -13.03 23.09
CA MET A 194 9.73 -13.99 22.07
C MET A 194 8.54 -14.81 22.54
N GLU A 195 7.62 -15.09 21.64
CA GLU A 195 6.48 -15.95 21.88
C GLU A 195 6.85 -17.42 21.57
N LYS A 196 6.29 -18.35 22.33
CA LYS A 196 6.47 -19.77 22.07
C LYS A 196 5.48 -20.26 21.04
N THR A 197 5.85 -20.21 19.79
CA THR A 197 4.97 -20.64 18.70
C THR A 197 5.67 -21.64 17.78
N THR A 198 4.91 -22.14 16.81
CA THR A 198 5.34 -22.99 15.71
C THR A 198 5.68 -22.17 14.45
N GLY A 199 6.11 -20.91 14.63
CA GLY A 199 6.47 -20.02 13.53
C GLY A 199 7.50 -20.61 12.58
N ASP A 200 7.52 -20.13 11.34
CA ASP A 200 8.51 -20.55 10.36
C ASP A 200 9.91 -20.08 10.77
N ASN A 201 10.82 -21.06 10.86
CA ASN A 201 12.21 -20.85 11.22
C ASN A 201 13.15 -21.18 10.05
N SER A 202 12.64 -21.23 8.83
CA SER A 202 13.39 -21.56 7.62
C SER A 202 13.77 -20.35 6.78
N THR A 203 13.33 -19.13 7.17
CA THR A 203 13.57 -17.91 6.40
C THR A 203 14.21 -16.80 7.24
N LEU A 204 15.06 -15.98 6.59
CA LEU A 204 15.57 -14.71 7.12
C LEU A 204 14.86 -13.50 6.48
N HIS A 205 14.09 -13.71 5.39
CA HIS A 205 13.29 -12.65 4.78
C HIS A 205 12.30 -12.06 5.78
N TYR A 206 11.57 -12.89 6.53
CA TYR A 206 10.60 -12.43 7.53
C TYR A 206 10.85 -13.05 8.92
N VAL A 207 11.09 -12.21 9.90
CA VAL A 207 11.31 -12.59 11.30
C VAL A 207 10.39 -11.78 12.21
N SER A 208 9.69 -12.44 13.12
CA SER A 208 8.76 -11.82 14.06
C SER A 208 8.93 -12.35 15.48
N LEU A 209 8.12 -11.89 16.43
CA LEU A 209 8.09 -12.43 17.80
C LEU A 209 7.78 -13.94 17.84
N ASN A 210 7.17 -14.46 16.78
CA ASN A 210 6.83 -15.87 16.61
C ASN A 210 7.96 -16.72 16.04
N SER A 211 9.05 -16.10 15.56
CA SER A 211 10.22 -16.79 15.03
C SER A 211 11.11 -17.31 16.15
N SER A 212 12.11 -18.13 15.82
CA SER A 212 13.09 -18.60 16.81
C SER A 212 14.06 -17.49 17.22
N LEU A 213 14.60 -17.62 18.45
CA LEU A 213 15.66 -16.73 18.91
C LEU A 213 16.92 -16.80 18.00
N LYS A 214 17.13 -17.94 17.32
CA LYS A 214 18.22 -18.10 16.34
C LYS A 214 18.01 -17.19 15.14
N GLN A 215 16.78 -17.15 14.54
CA GLN A 215 16.45 -16.21 13.46
C GLN A 215 16.54 -14.76 13.92
N LEU A 216 16.03 -14.44 15.10
CA LEU A 216 16.13 -13.09 15.64
C LEU A 216 17.58 -12.61 15.69
N GLY A 217 18.52 -13.48 16.12
CA GLY A 217 19.96 -13.25 16.15
C GLY A 217 20.69 -13.59 14.84
N TRP A 218 20.02 -13.49 13.69
CA TRP A 218 20.55 -13.66 12.33
C TRP A 218 21.00 -15.07 11.96
N ALA A 219 20.64 -16.08 12.73
CA ALA A 219 21.00 -17.49 12.51
C ALA A 219 22.51 -17.67 12.22
N ASP A 220 22.88 -18.28 11.10
CA ASP A 220 24.26 -18.46 10.64
C ASP A 220 24.67 -17.41 9.58
N PHE A 221 23.81 -16.41 9.35
CA PHE A 221 24.09 -15.29 8.46
C PHE A 221 25.08 -14.32 9.13
N GLU A 222 26.23 -14.12 8.50
CA GLU A 222 27.30 -13.25 8.99
C GLU A 222 27.25 -11.91 8.23
N GLY A 223 26.31 -11.02 8.62
CA GLY A 223 26.14 -9.70 8.05
C GLY A 223 26.53 -8.60 9.01
N GLU A 224 26.99 -7.48 8.46
CA GLU A 224 27.32 -6.25 9.18
C GLU A 224 26.45 -5.09 8.68
N ARG A 225 26.04 -4.21 9.58
CA ARG A 225 25.32 -2.97 9.20
C ARG A 225 26.24 -2.03 8.43
N LEU A 226 25.78 -1.47 7.33
CA LEU A 226 26.52 -0.46 6.57
C LEU A 226 26.60 0.86 7.34
N ALA A 227 25.51 1.24 8.03
CA ALA A 227 25.42 2.40 8.90
C ALA A 227 24.50 2.11 10.09
N LYS A 228 24.56 2.96 11.12
CA LYS A 228 23.61 2.89 12.24
C LYS A 228 22.24 3.35 11.76
N PRO A 229 21.13 2.61 12.03
CA PRO A 229 19.80 3.02 11.60
C PRO A 229 19.33 4.28 12.33
N ILE A 230 18.57 5.10 11.62
CA ILE A 230 17.91 6.29 12.17
C ILE A 230 16.44 5.93 12.38
N PRO A 231 15.91 6.09 13.62
CA PRO A 231 14.52 5.74 13.91
C PRO A 231 13.53 6.63 13.17
N SER A 232 12.54 6.01 12.54
CA SER A 232 11.38 6.66 11.92
C SER A 232 10.15 6.41 12.79
N VAL A 233 9.60 7.45 13.42
CA VAL A 233 8.41 7.34 14.28
C VAL A 233 7.17 7.51 13.43
N LYS A 234 6.34 6.46 13.35
CA LYS A 234 5.14 6.44 12.51
C LYS A 234 3.86 6.78 13.27
N GLU A 235 3.77 6.38 14.55
CA GLU A 235 2.62 6.67 15.41
C GLU A 235 3.04 6.98 16.85
N ILE A 236 2.38 7.98 17.45
CA ILE A 236 2.46 8.31 18.86
C ILE A 236 1.04 8.31 19.42
N THR A 237 0.77 7.42 20.38
CA THR A 237 -0.53 7.33 21.05
C THR A 237 -0.36 7.31 22.57
N ASP A 238 -1.44 7.45 23.32
CA ASP A 238 -1.43 7.34 24.80
C ASP A 238 -1.06 5.94 25.29
N THR A 239 -1.08 4.93 24.42
CA THR A 239 -0.95 3.52 24.81
C THR A 239 0.23 2.81 24.16
N TYR A 240 0.73 3.30 23.04
CA TYR A 240 1.88 2.73 22.32
C TYR A 240 2.50 3.73 21.36
N ASN A 241 3.73 3.46 20.95
CA ASN A 241 4.43 4.12 19.85
C ASN A 241 4.78 3.09 18.79
N VAL A 242 4.80 3.52 17.51
CA VAL A 242 5.29 2.74 16.38
C VAL A 242 6.57 3.37 15.86
N ILE A 243 7.64 2.56 15.79
CA ILE A 243 8.96 2.97 15.35
C ILE A 243 9.44 1.97 14.30
N VAL A 244 9.98 2.47 13.20
CA VAL A 244 10.56 1.68 12.10
C VAL A 244 12.05 2.03 12.00
N LEU A 245 12.87 1.02 11.74
CA LEU A 245 14.30 1.18 11.44
C LEU A 245 14.56 0.64 10.03
N ASP A 246 15.01 1.50 9.13
CA ASP A 246 15.46 1.16 7.80
C ASP A 246 16.97 1.24 7.72
N TYR A 247 17.61 0.18 7.23
CA TYR A 247 19.06 0.12 7.13
C TYR A 247 19.52 -0.95 6.14
N VAL A 248 20.79 -0.88 5.76
CA VAL A 248 21.42 -1.84 4.86
C VAL A 248 22.39 -2.72 5.62
N VAL A 249 22.29 -4.03 5.35
CA VAL A 249 23.25 -5.03 5.81
C VAL A 249 24.13 -5.48 4.64
N THR A 250 25.41 -5.68 4.89
CA THR A 250 26.37 -6.20 3.90
C THR A 250 27.04 -7.46 4.42
N ARG A 251 27.36 -8.38 3.51
CA ARG A 251 28.19 -9.55 3.76
C ARG A 251 29.08 -9.85 2.55
N VAL A 252 30.11 -10.65 2.74
CA VAL A 252 30.89 -11.21 1.64
C VAL A 252 30.22 -12.53 1.23
N GLY A 253 29.79 -12.63 -0.02
CA GLY A 253 29.21 -13.84 -0.58
C GLY A 253 30.25 -14.94 -0.83
N ASP A 254 29.78 -16.14 -1.18
CA ASP A 254 30.64 -17.31 -1.41
C ASP A 254 31.62 -17.14 -2.59
N ASN A 255 31.26 -16.29 -3.53
CA ASN A 255 32.10 -15.90 -4.68
C ASN A 255 33.15 -14.80 -4.35
N GLY A 256 33.13 -14.28 -3.11
CA GLY A 256 34.01 -13.20 -2.64
C GLY A 256 33.53 -11.78 -2.96
N GLU A 257 32.38 -11.63 -3.63
CA GLU A 257 31.76 -10.34 -3.90
C GLU A 257 30.89 -9.88 -2.72
N SER A 258 30.72 -8.56 -2.59
CA SER A 258 29.86 -8.00 -1.54
C SER A 258 28.38 -8.13 -1.92
N GLU A 259 27.60 -8.69 -1.02
CA GLU A 259 26.14 -8.73 -1.08
C GLU A 259 25.54 -7.66 -0.15
N TYR A 260 24.43 -7.07 -0.56
CA TYR A 260 23.72 -6.02 0.19
C TYR A 260 22.26 -6.40 0.35
N TYR A 261 21.70 -6.02 1.50
CA TYR A 261 20.32 -6.35 1.88
C TYR A 261 19.67 -5.13 2.49
N ASN A 262 18.52 -4.73 1.96
CA ASN A 262 17.63 -3.79 2.63
C ASN A 262 16.96 -4.50 3.79
N VAL A 263 16.90 -3.85 4.93
CA VAL A 263 16.27 -4.39 6.14
C VAL A 263 15.37 -3.33 6.74
N GLU A 264 14.10 -3.69 6.92
CA GLU A 264 13.13 -2.93 7.69
C GLU A 264 12.83 -3.65 9.00
N GLU A 265 12.90 -2.98 10.12
CA GLU A 265 12.45 -3.48 11.42
C GLU A 265 11.31 -2.61 11.95
N TYR A 266 10.17 -3.22 12.17
CA TYR A 266 8.98 -2.62 12.76
C TYR A 266 8.86 -2.95 14.22
N TYR A 267 8.62 -1.93 15.05
CA TYR A 267 8.45 -2.04 16.49
C TYR A 267 7.17 -1.34 16.94
N ARG A 268 6.33 -2.06 17.67
CA ARG A 268 5.22 -1.49 18.42
C ARG A 268 5.50 -1.64 19.90
N VAL A 269 5.73 -0.52 20.58
CA VAL A 269 6.20 -0.50 21.96
C VAL A 269 5.27 0.28 22.87
N ARG A 270 5.14 -0.18 24.12
CA ARG A 270 4.37 0.48 25.18
C ARG A 270 5.26 0.79 26.37
N TYR A 271 5.35 2.06 26.71
CA TYR A 271 5.96 2.47 27.96
C TYR A 271 5.02 2.25 29.15
N THR A 272 5.58 1.81 30.28
CA THR A 272 4.96 1.87 31.59
C THR A 272 6.02 2.25 32.63
N THR A 273 5.61 2.77 33.78
CA THR A 273 6.55 3.16 34.85
C THR A 273 7.46 2.04 35.33
N ASN A 274 7.10 0.77 35.11
CA ASN A 274 7.85 -0.38 35.57
C ASN A 274 8.77 -0.99 34.49
N ARG A 275 8.34 -0.94 33.21
CA ARG A 275 9.09 -1.48 32.07
C ARG A 275 8.46 -1.05 30.75
N ILE A 276 9.23 -1.21 29.67
CA ILE A 276 8.75 -1.08 28.30
C ILE A 276 8.31 -2.49 27.82
N TYR A 277 7.15 -2.55 27.19
CA TYR A 277 6.61 -3.77 26.56
C TYR A 277 6.78 -3.70 25.05
N LEU A 278 7.38 -4.71 24.48
CA LEU A 278 7.36 -4.96 23.05
C LEU A 278 6.02 -5.64 22.72
N LEU A 279 5.14 -4.94 22.02
CA LEU A 279 3.81 -5.42 21.65
C LEU A 279 3.81 -6.16 20.32
N ASN A 280 4.66 -5.73 19.39
CA ASN A 280 4.96 -6.41 18.13
C ASN A 280 6.36 -6.06 17.66
N PHE A 281 6.96 -6.98 16.95
CA PHE A 281 8.23 -6.85 16.25
C PHE A 281 8.16 -7.65 14.96
N GLU A 282 8.59 -7.04 13.88
CA GLU A 282 8.77 -7.70 12.60
C GLU A 282 10.07 -7.18 11.97
N ARG A 283 10.79 -8.05 11.29
CA ARG A 283 11.93 -7.69 10.46
C ARG A 283 11.75 -8.31 9.08
N VAL A 284 11.80 -7.49 8.06
CA VAL A 284 11.83 -7.87 6.66
C VAL A 284 13.24 -7.63 6.13
N MET A 285 13.79 -8.58 5.38
CA MET A 285 15.10 -8.45 4.75
C MET A 285 15.02 -8.92 3.30
N ASP A 286 15.38 -8.05 2.38
CA ASP A 286 15.38 -8.32 0.96
C ASP A 286 16.76 -8.01 0.34
N GLN A 287 17.26 -8.96 -0.46
CA GLN A 287 18.55 -8.82 -1.10
C GLN A 287 18.50 -7.82 -2.24
N ILE A 288 19.36 -6.79 -2.21
CA ILE A 288 19.62 -5.92 -3.36
C ILE A 288 20.34 -6.78 -4.40
N PHE A 289 19.68 -7.05 -5.51
CA PHE A 289 20.21 -7.94 -6.53
C PHE A 289 21.42 -7.32 -7.23
N ARG A 290 22.48 -8.12 -7.39
CA ARG A 290 23.67 -7.75 -8.14
C ARG A 290 24.00 -8.84 -9.15
N GLY A 291 24.08 -8.46 -10.40
CA GLY A 291 24.38 -9.39 -11.49
C GLY A 291 25.74 -10.08 -11.36
N GLU A 292 26.71 -9.47 -10.68
CA GLU A 292 28.05 -10.03 -10.43
C GLU A 292 27.99 -11.24 -9.50
N SER A 293 27.04 -11.28 -8.57
CA SER A 293 26.85 -12.41 -7.65
C SER A 293 25.85 -13.45 -8.18
N CYS A 294 25.16 -13.16 -9.30
CA CYS A 294 24.20 -14.07 -9.89
C CYS A 294 24.89 -15.15 -10.72
N GLN A 295 24.82 -16.39 -10.27
CA GLN A 295 25.30 -17.55 -11.01
C GLN A 295 24.15 -18.52 -11.25
N PRO A 296 23.62 -18.61 -12.48
CA PRO A 296 22.58 -19.59 -12.82
C PRO A 296 23.11 -21.02 -12.65
N TYR A 297 22.24 -21.93 -12.28
CA TYR A 297 22.54 -23.35 -12.21
C TYR A 297 21.33 -24.20 -12.61
N GLU A 298 21.55 -25.27 -13.35
CA GLU A 298 20.47 -26.10 -13.89
C GLU A 298 19.39 -25.25 -14.61
N GLN A 299 18.19 -25.17 -14.07
CA GLN A 299 17.05 -24.37 -14.59
C GLN A 299 16.81 -23.09 -13.77
N TYR A 300 17.67 -22.77 -12.82
CA TYR A 300 17.41 -21.77 -11.80
C TYR A 300 18.28 -20.51 -11.95
N LEU A 301 17.62 -19.35 -11.87
CA LEU A 301 18.26 -18.05 -11.70
C LEU A 301 18.06 -17.61 -10.25
N PRO A 302 19.11 -17.56 -9.41
CA PRO A 302 18.99 -17.16 -8.01
C PRO A 302 18.62 -15.67 -7.89
N LEU A 303 17.57 -15.38 -7.11
CA LEU A 303 17.18 -14.02 -6.73
C LEU A 303 17.63 -13.69 -5.29
N GLY A 304 18.00 -14.69 -4.49
CA GLY A 304 18.47 -14.51 -3.12
C GLY A 304 17.38 -14.46 -2.07
N ILE A 305 17.69 -13.83 -0.92
CA ILE A 305 16.72 -13.65 0.17
C ILE A 305 15.73 -12.57 -0.22
N ARG A 306 14.44 -12.92 -0.29
CA ARG A 306 13.35 -11.99 -0.57
C ARG A 306 11.98 -12.64 -0.37
N SER A 307 10.90 -11.87 -0.53
CA SER A 307 9.55 -12.40 -0.66
C SER A 307 9.42 -13.34 -1.87
N GLY A 308 8.57 -14.35 -1.75
CA GLY A 308 8.15 -15.19 -2.88
C GLY A 308 7.25 -14.46 -3.90
N GLU A 309 6.72 -13.30 -3.53
CA GLU A 309 5.96 -12.44 -4.43
C GLU A 309 6.91 -11.62 -5.29
N VAL A 310 7.15 -12.07 -6.52
CA VAL A 310 8.07 -11.44 -7.47
C VAL A 310 7.27 -10.87 -8.64
N GLU A 311 7.40 -9.58 -8.90
CA GLU A 311 6.96 -9.02 -10.17
C GLU A 311 7.91 -9.50 -11.26
N TYR A 312 7.44 -10.38 -12.16
CA TYR A 312 8.21 -10.85 -13.31
C TYR A 312 7.32 -11.13 -14.52
N ARG A 313 7.88 -11.03 -15.70
CA ARG A 313 7.26 -11.46 -16.96
C ARG A 313 8.27 -12.12 -17.86
N THR A 314 7.80 -13.04 -18.70
CA THR A 314 8.58 -13.69 -19.75
C THR A 314 8.00 -13.34 -21.13
N ASN A 315 8.82 -13.47 -22.16
CA ASN A 315 8.35 -13.45 -23.54
C ASN A 315 7.58 -14.77 -23.86
N GLU A 316 6.90 -14.83 -25.01
CA GLU A 316 6.10 -15.99 -25.40
C GLU A 316 6.93 -17.26 -25.55
N SER A 317 8.16 -17.17 -26.08
CA SER A 317 9.05 -18.31 -26.26
C SER A 317 9.80 -18.74 -25.01
N ALA A 318 9.62 -18.06 -23.86
CA ALA A 318 10.31 -18.33 -22.60
C ALA A 318 11.84 -18.21 -22.64
N THR A 319 12.38 -17.47 -23.60
CA THR A 319 13.83 -17.26 -23.77
C THR A 319 14.37 -16.03 -23.09
N ALA A 320 13.49 -15.13 -22.66
CA ALA A 320 13.81 -13.93 -21.91
C ALA A 320 12.83 -13.74 -20.74
N ALA A 321 13.33 -13.20 -19.62
CA ALA A 321 12.53 -12.86 -18.45
C ALA A 321 13.00 -11.52 -17.89
N ALA A 322 12.05 -10.64 -17.62
CA ALA A 322 12.26 -9.44 -16.82
C ALA A 322 11.70 -9.65 -15.41
N PHE A 323 12.37 -9.11 -14.40
CA PHE A 323 11.96 -9.19 -13.01
C PHE A 323 12.35 -7.94 -12.23
N VAL A 324 11.57 -7.63 -11.20
CA VAL A 324 11.80 -6.49 -10.30
C VAL A 324 12.34 -6.99 -8.98
N GLN A 325 13.36 -6.31 -8.47
CA GLN A 325 13.89 -6.56 -7.14
C GLN A 325 14.41 -5.28 -6.50
N GLU A 326 13.89 -4.94 -5.33
CA GLU A 326 14.30 -3.78 -4.54
C GLU A 326 14.35 -2.48 -5.35
N GLY A 327 13.26 -2.18 -6.09
CA GLY A 327 13.15 -0.97 -6.92
C GLY A 327 14.06 -0.95 -8.15
N GLU A 328 14.59 -2.12 -8.57
CA GLU A 328 15.40 -2.26 -9.79
C GLU A 328 14.74 -3.23 -10.77
N LEU A 329 14.80 -2.91 -12.06
CA LEU A 329 14.35 -3.78 -13.14
C LEU A 329 15.53 -4.45 -13.82
N TRP A 330 15.45 -5.77 -13.90
CA TRP A 330 16.43 -6.63 -14.55
C TRP A 330 15.82 -7.40 -15.71
N SER A 331 16.57 -7.66 -16.77
CA SER A 331 16.18 -8.51 -17.90
C SER A 331 17.27 -9.56 -18.17
N TYR A 332 16.87 -10.85 -18.10
CA TYR A 332 17.74 -11.98 -18.39
C TYR A 332 17.35 -12.63 -19.71
N HIS A 333 18.33 -12.78 -20.63
CA HIS A 333 18.16 -13.48 -21.92
C HIS A 333 18.97 -14.75 -21.92
N MET A 334 18.27 -15.92 -21.93
CA MET A 334 18.89 -17.25 -21.75
C MET A 334 19.90 -17.58 -22.83
N GLN A 335 19.51 -17.45 -24.12
CA GLN A 335 20.35 -17.87 -25.25
C GLN A 335 21.63 -17.01 -25.36
N ALA A 336 21.51 -15.70 -25.12
CA ALA A 336 22.64 -14.78 -25.15
C ALA A 336 23.48 -14.86 -23.85
N ASN A 337 22.93 -15.46 -22.79
CA ASN A 337 23.45 -15.43 -21.43
C ASN A 337 23.85 -14.02 -21.00
N THR A 338 22.92 -13.07 -21.19
CA THR A 338 23.06 -11.66 -20.81
C THR A 338 22.06 -11.31 -19.71
N LEU A 339 22.49 -10.48 -18.79
CA LEU A 339 21.70 -9.93 -17.70
C LEU A 339 21.82 -8.41 -17.72
N ALA A 340 20.75 -7.72 -18.08
CA ALA A 340 20.72 -6.27 -18.19
C ALA A 340 20.06 -5.67 -16.95
N LYS A 341 20.73 -4.69 -16.30
CA LYS A 341 20.12 -3.80 -15.31
C LYS A 341 19.39 -2.70 -16.06
N VAL A 342 18.10 -2.91 -16.36
CA VAL A 342 17.30 -2.06 -17.24
C VAL A 342 16.99 -0.71 -16.58
N PHE A 343 16.65 -0.74 -15.28
CA PHE A 343 16.35 0.48 -14.52
C PHE A 343 16.82 0.34 -13.07
N SER A 344 17.36 1.44 -12.54
CA SER A 344 17.73 1.58 -11.13
C SER A 344 17.88 3.06 -10.79
N PHE A 345 17.40 3.47 -9.61
CA PHE A 345 17.81 4.75 -9.03
C PHE A 345 19.15 4.66 -8.29
N ARG A 346 19.66 3.46 -7.97
CA ARG A 346 20.96 3.29 -7.30
C ARG A 346 22.10 3.45 -8.30
N GLY A 347 23.10 4.26 -7.94
CA GLY A 347 24.35 4.41 -8.68
C GLY A 347 25.24 3.17 -8.60
N TYR A 348 26.41 3.25 -9.23
CA TYR A 348 27.37 2.14 -9.22
C TYR A 348 28.26 2.11 -7.97
N GLU A 349 28.53 3.26 -7.35
CA GLU A 349 29.45 3.43 -6.24
C GLU A 349 28.72 3.48 -4.89
N GLY A 350 28.57 2.32 -4.26
CA GLY A 350 28.02 2.26 -2.92
C GLY A 350 26.48 2.30 -2.86
N ILE A 351 25.92 2.66 -1.72
CA ILE A 351 24.49 2.84 -1.49
C ILE A 351 24.31 4.21 -0.86
N ASP A 352 23.81 5.15 -1.66
CA ASP A 352 23.36 6.46 -1.21
C ASP A 352 21.94 6.32 -0.62
N GLU A 353 21.68 6.94 0.51
CA GLU A 353 20.38 6.87 1.19
C GLU A 353 19.22 7.49 0.39
N ARG A 354 19.52 8.52 -0.43
CA ARG A 354 18.54 9.17 -1.29
C ARG A 354 18.15 8.29 -2.47
N GLU A 355 19.15 7.68 -3.10
CA GLU A 355 18.98 6.77 -4.24
C GLU A 355 18.33 5.45 -3.81
N ASN A 356 18.55 5.01 -2.56
CA ASN A 356 17.97 3.80 -1.98
C ASN A 356 16.61 4.04 -1.30
N TYR A 357 16.01 5.23 -1.45
CA TYR A 357 14.70 5.53 -0.87
C TYR A 357 13.61 4.68 -1.52
N GLY A 358 12.83 3.94 -0.71
CA GLY A 358 11.94 2.87 -1.16
C GLY A 358 10.55 3.32 -1.63
N GLU A 359 10.27 4.63 -1.73
CA GLU A 359 8.94 5.16 -2.07
C GLU A 359 8.66 5.15 -3.59
N HIS A 360 8.96 4.05 -4.27
CA HIS A 360 8.63 3.81 -5.67
C HIS A 360 8.48 2.33 -5.98
N ASP A 361 7.72 2.02 -7.01
CA ASP A 361 7.54 0.66 -7.54
C ASP A 361 7.75 0.64 -9.07
N ILE A 362 8.00 -0.57 -9.58
CA ILE A 362 8.14 -0.83 -11.02
C ILE A 362 7.12 -1.92 -11.41
N LYS A 363 6.38 -1.68 -12.51
CA LYS A 363 5.49 -2.67 -13.11
C LYS A 363 5.97 -3.02 -14.52
N ILE A 364 6.06 -4.31 -14.82
CA ILE A 364 6.45 -4.79 -16.14
C ILE A 364 5.18 -4.87 -17.01
N ALA A 365 5.14 -4.09 -18.10
CA ALA A 365 4.03 -4.10 -19.05
C ALA A 365 4.17 -5.23 -20.08
N GLY A 366 5.39 -5.51 -20.56
CA GLY A 366 5.64 -6.57 -21.53
C GLY A 366 7.11 -6.90 -21.73
N VAL A 367 7.38 -8.10 -22.24
CA VAL A 367 8.72 -8.54 -22.67
C VAL A 367 8.57 -9.13 -24.08
N ASP A 368 9.33 -8.63 -25.03
CA ASP A 368 9.29 -9.12 -26.43
C ASP A 368 10.29 -10.28 -26.68
N GLU A 369 10.25 -10.85 -27.90
CA GLU A 369 11.11 -11.96 -28.29
C GLU A 369 12.60 -11.62 -28.37
N THR A 370 12.97 -10.34 -28.36
CA THR A 370 14.35 -9.87 -28.31
C THR A 370 14.84 -9.64 -26.88
N GLY A 371 13.95 -9.70 -25.88
CA GLY A 371 14.20 -9.36 -24.48
C GLY A 371 14.12 -7.84 -24.21
N SER A 372 13.50 -7.07 -25.13
CA SER A 372 13.12 -5.67 -24.87
C SER A 372 11.96 -5.62 -23.90
N VAL A 373 11.88 -4.58 -23.08
CA VAL A 373 10.93 -4.49 -21.97
C VAL A 373 10.18 -3.18 -22.00
N ASP A 374 8.85 -3.24 -21.98
CA ASP A 374 7.99 -2.11 -21.68
C ASP A 374 7.66 -2.13 -20.20
N TYR A 375 7.86 -1.02 -19.50
CA TYR A 375 7.67 -0.97 -18.06
C TYR A 375 7.29 0.43 -17.57
N LEU A 376 6.76 0.46 -16.34
CA LEU A 376 6.32 1.67 -15.67
C LEU A 376 7.06 1.81 -14.35
N VAL A 377 7.49 3.04 -14.04
CA VAL A 377 8.03 3.41 -12.72
C VAL A 377 7.08 4.42 -12.10
N TYR A 378 6.59 4.19 -10.90
CA TYR A 378 5.67 5.12 -10.25
C TYR A 378 6.01 5.30 -8.77
N GLY A 379 5.79 6.50 -8.29
CA GLY A 379 6.13 6.91 -6.94
C GLY A 379 7.04 8.13 -6.93
N TYR A 380 7.88 8.22 -5.91
CA TYR A 380 8.87 9.27 -5.74
C TYR A 380 10.09 9.00 -6.63
N MET A 381 10.50 9.99 -7.39
CA MET A 381 11.66 9.89 -8.29
C MET A 381 12.92 10.28 -7.52
N ASN A 382 13.76 9.29 -7.21
CA ASN A 382 14.91 9.45 -6.31
C ASN A 382 16.05 10.27 -6.89
N ARG A 383 16.17 10.32 -8.23
CA ARG A 383 17.25 11.03 -8.95
C ARG A 383 16.87 11.30 -10.40
N GLY A 384 17.71 12.02 -11.11
CA GLY A 384 17.55 12.34 -12.53
C GLY A 384 16.71 13.58 -12.77
N VAL A 385 16.13 13.74 -13.96
CA VAL A 385 15.39 14.95 -14.37
C VAL A 385 14.11 15.19 -13.59
N HIS A 386 13.54 14.15 -13.00
CA HIS A 386 12.32 14.19 -12.19
C HIS A 386 12.61 14.05 -10.68
N GLU A 387 13.86 14.22 -10.26
CA GLU A 387 14.21 14.10 -8.83
C GLU A 387 13.31 14.98 -7.97
N GLY A 388 12.74 14.38 -6.90
CA GLY A 388 11.84 15.06 -5.97
C GLY A 388 10.40 15.25 -6.46
N GLU A 389 10.06 14.75 -7.64
CA GLU A 389 8.67 14.67 -8.09
C GLU A 389 8.05 13.31 -7.72
N VAL A 390 6.74 13.29 -7.55
CA VAL A 390 5.96 12.05 -7.50
C VAL A 390 5.18 11.92 -8.80
N GLY A 391 5.18 10.73 -9.39
CA GLY A 391 4.50 10.53 -10.66
C GLY A 391 4.57 9.11 -11.18
N LEU A 392 4.17 8.96 -12.43
CA LEU A 392 4.24 7.73 -13.21
C LEU A 392 5.01 7.99 -14.48
N ALA A 393 6.10 7.26 -14.70
CA ALA A 393 6.89 7.27 -15.93
C ALA A 393 6.72 5.96 -16.69
N VAL A 394 6.51 6.02 -18.00
CA VAL A 394 6.45 4.86 -18.89
C VAL A 394 7.74 4.81 -19.71
N TYR A 395 8.40 3.66 -19.71
CA TYR A 395 9.67 3.43 -20.37
C TYR A 395 9.59 2.28 -21.37
N HIS A 396 10.41 2.37 -22.40
CA HIS A 396 10.73 1.28 -23.33
C HIS A 396 12.23 1.01 -23.31
N TYR A 397 12.62 -0.21 -22.96
CA TYR A 397 14.02 -0.69 -23.09
C TYR A 397 14.16 -1.53 -24.34
N ASP A 398 14.99 -1.08 -25.30
CA ASP A 398 15.39 -1.83 -26.50
C ASP A 398 16.66 -2.63 -26.20
N SER A 399 16.52 -3.95 -26.10
CA SER A 399 17.64 -4.88 -25.80
C SER A 399 18.67 -4.96 -26.92
N VAL A 400 18.30 -4.66 -28.18
CA VAL A 400 19.18 -4.75 -29.36
C VAL A 400 20.12 -3.55 -29.41
N SER A 401 19.58 -2.35 -29.26
CA SER A 401 20.37 -1.12 -29.16
C SER A 401 20.99 -0.93 -27.79
N ASN A 402 20.44 -1.60 -26.77
CA ASN A 402 20.74 -1.44 -25.35
C ASN A 402 20.52 0.02 -24.91
N THR A 403 19.35 0.56 -25.23
CA THR A 403 18.93 1.93 -24.89
C THR A 403 17.61 1.91 -24.15
N ASN A 404 17.43 2.87 -23.25
CA ASN A 404 16.20 3.08 -22.50
C ASN A 404 15.56 4.40 -22.92
N GLU A 405 14.24 4.45 -23.10
CA GLU A 405 13.55 5.65 -23.56
C GLU A 405 12.30 5.90 -22.72
N GLU A 406 12.24 7.07 -22.07
CA GLU A 406 11.02 7.54 -21.42
C GLU A 406 9.99 7.97 -22.47
N GLN A 407 8.82 7.35 -22.46
CA GLN A 407 7.73 7.62 -23.38
C GLN A 407 6.85 8.79 -22.91
N VAL A 408 6.53 8.79 -21.61
CA VAL A 408 5.72 9.82 -20.96
C VAL A 408 6.00 9.84 -19.46
N PHE A 409 5.95 11.04 -18.88
CA PHE A 409 5.89 11.27 -17.43
C PHE A 409 4.57 11.94 -17.07
N ILE A 410 3.90 11.44 -16.02
CA ILE A 410 2.63 11.95 -15.49
C ILE A 410 2.87 12.33 -14.04
N ALA A 411 2.99 13.63 -13.76
CA ALA A 411 3.18 14.13 -12.39
C ALA A 411 1.91 13.97 -11.54
N SER A 412 2.09 13.75 -10.25
CA SER A 412 1.04 13.66 -9.24
C SER A 412 1.36 14.55 -8.04
N ASP A 413 0.34 15.14 -7.43
CA ASP A 413 0.43 15.87 -6.16
C ASP A 413 0.12 15.00 -4.93
N LYS A 414 -0.10 13.69 -5.15
CA LYS A 414 -0.36 12.69 -4.12
C LYS A 414 0.93 12.05 -3.64
N SER A 415 0.98 11.60 -2.38
CA SER A 415 2.11 10.80 -1.91
C SER A 415 2.21 9.48 -2.69
N TYR A 416 3.39 8.86 -2.67
CA TYR A 416 3.59 7.54 -3.28
C TYR A 416 2.55 6.51 -2.78
N GLN A 417 2.28 6.46 -1.48
CA GLN A 417 1.34 5.53 -0.89
C GLN A 417 -0.09 5.70 -1.45
N MET A 418 -0.54 6.95 -1.62
CA MET A 418 -1.83 7.26 -2.22
C MET A 418 -1.86 6.90 -3.71
N LEU A 419 -0.79 7.24 -4.44
CA LEU A 419 -0.66 6.94 -5.86
C LEU A 419 -0.64 5.41 -6.09
N LYS A 420 0.10 4.65 -5.27
CA LYS A 420 0.15 3.19 -5.30
C LYS A 420 -1.22 2.56 -5.08
N ALA A 421 -1.96 3.03 -4.07
CA ALA A 421 -3.30 2.52 -3.77
C ALA A 421 -4.29 2.73 -4.93
N GLU A 422 -4.19 3.84 -5.66
CA GLU A 422 -5.03 4.12 -6.82
C GLU A 422 -4.60 3.34 -8.07
N LEU A 423 -3.33 3.42 -8.44
CA LEU A 423 -2.80 2.77 -9.65
C LEU A 423 -2.82 1.24 -9.56
N GLY A 424 -2.76 0.66 -8.36
CA GLY A 424 -2.84 -0.78 -8.14
C GLY A 424 -4.13 -1.43 -8.66
N GLN A 425 -5.19 -0.65 -8.89
CA GLN A 425 -6.47 -1.16 -9.38
C GLN A 425 -6.46 -1.46 -10.88
N LEU A 426 -5.86 -0.60 -11.70
CA LEU A 426 -5.70 -0.81 -13.13
C LEU A 426 -4.49 -0.04 -13.66
N MET A 427 -3.57 -0.76 -14.29
CA MET A 427 -2.44 -0.21 -15.02
C MET A 427 -2.07 -1.19 -16.15
N TYR A 428 -2.31 -0.79 -17.41
CA TYR A 428 -2.12 -1.64 -18.59
C TYR A 428 -1.65 -0.82 -19.79
N VAL A 429 -0.68 -1.31 -20.55
CA VAL A 429 -0.24 -0.70 -21.81
C VAL A 429 -0.57 -1.67 -22.95
N ASN A 430 -1.30 -1.22 -23.96
CA ASN A 430 -1.62 -2.05 -25.11
C ASN A 430 -0.55 -1.97 -26.21
N GLU A 431 -0.61 -2.86 -27.19
CA GLU A 431 0.32 -2.90 -28.33
C GLU A 431 0.23 -1.65 -29.24
N ALA A 432 -0.86 -0.90 -29.16
CA ALA A 432 -1.03 0.34 -29.91
C ALA A 432 -0.27 1.53 -29.25
N GLY A 433 0.36 1.34 -28.10
CA GLY A 433 1.03 2.38 -27.33
C GLY A 433 0.07 3.31 -26.59
N GLU A 434 -1.02 2.77 -26.06
CA GLU A 434 -1.93 3.48 -25.17
C GLU A 434 -1.84 2.90 -23.77
N LEU A 435 -1.59 3.74 -22.77
CA LEU A 435 -1.59 3.41 -21.36
C LEU A 435 -3.02 3.60 -20.81
N PHE A 436 -3.55 2.58 -20.15
CA PHE A 436 -4.78 2.66 -19.37
C PHE A 436 -4.46 2.61 -17.89
N LEU A 437 -5.05 3.53 -17.12
CA LEU A 437 -4.92 3.58 -15.67
C LEU A 437 -6.23 4.02 -15.03
N MET A 438 -6.46 3.61 -13.80
CA MET A 438 -7.63 4.00 -13.04
C MET A 438 -7.27 4.93 -11.88
N MET A 439 -7.98 6.06 -11.82
CA MET A 439 -7.88 7.01 -10.71
C MET A 439 -9.29 7.49 -10.33
N ASN A 440 -9.60 7.45 -9.04
CA ASN A 440 -10.88 7.93 -8.50
C ASN A 440 -12.12 7.41 -9.27
N GLY A 441 -12.17 6.08 -9.51
CA GLY A 441 -13.28 5.43 -10.21
C GLY A 441 -13.43 5.85 -11.68
N THR A 442 -12.38 6.40 -12.30
CA THR A 442 -12.33 6.77 -13.71
C THR A 442 -11.15 6.09 -14.39
N VAL A 443 -11.40 5.38 -15.47
CA VAL A 443 -10.37 4.82 -16.35
C VAL A 443 -9.99 5.87 -17.38
N TYR A 444 -8.71 6.22 -17.40
CA TYR A 444 -8.09 7.11 -18.38
C TYR A 444 -7.29 6.30 -19.39
N GLY A 445 -7.36 6.68 -20.65
CA GLY A 445 -6.46 6.25 -21.71
C GLY A 445 -5.50 7.39 -22.06
N VAL A 446 -4.20 7.09 -22.07
CA VAL A 446 -3.13 8.03 -22.42
C VAL A 446 -2.39 7.50 -23.63
N GLU A 447 -2.51 8.18 -24.77
CA GLU A 447 -1.78 7.83 -26.00
C GLU A 447 -0.31 8.24 -25.85
N LEU A 448 0.61 7.28 -25.74
CA LEU A 448 2.03 7.52 -25.45
C LEU A 448 2.73 8.40 -26.50
N GLY A 449 2.35 8.25 -27.78
CA GLY A 449 2.93 9.03 -28.88
C GLY A 449 2.54 10.50 -28.89
N THR A 450 1.27 10.82 -28.60
CA THR A 450 0.71 12.19 -28.65
C THR A 450 0.47 12.81 -27.29
N ARG A 451 0.48 11.97 -26.22
CA ARG A 451 0.18 12.34 -24.82
C ARG A 451 -1.26 12.85 -24.61
N ASN A 452 -2.14 12.53 -25.54
CA ASN A 452 -3.55 12.83 -25.39
C ASN A 452 -4.17 11.95 -24.31
N VAL A 453 -4.84 12.60 -23.35
CA VAL A 453 -5.58 11.93 -22.28
C VAL A 453 -7.08 11.95 -22.62
N ARG A 454 -7.74 10.80 -22.44
CA ARG A 454 -9.19 10.67 -22.60
C ARG A 454 -9.79 9.85 -21.47
N GLU A 455 -11.02 10.15 -21.09
CA GLU A 455 -11.80 9.29 -20.21
C GLU A 455 -12.36 8.10 -21.02
N VAL A 456 -12.17 6.88 -20.54
CA VAL A 456 -12.65 5.63 -21.16
C VAL A 456 -13.92 5.16 -20.48
N VAL A 457 -13.88 5.02 -19.15
CA VAL A 457 -15.03 4.68 -18.30
C VAL A 457 -14.98 5.57 -17.07
N ASN A 458 -16.12 6.06 -16.62
CA ASN A 458 -16.20 6.94 -15.44
C ASN A 458 -17.31 6.53 -14.48
N ASN A 459 -17.30 7.09 -13.27
CA ASN A 459 -18.24 6.83 -12.19
C ASN A 459 -18.32 5.34 -11.78
N LEU A 460 -17.19 4.63 -11.83
CA LEU A 460 -17.09 3.27 -11.31
C LEU A 460 -17.19 3.33 -9.78
N GLN A 461 -18.10 2.53 -9.23
CA GLN A 461 -18.24 2.32 -7.79
C GLN A 461 -17.53 1.02 -7.42
N GLU A 462 -16.90 0.94 -6.26
CA GLU A 462 -16.04 -0.18 -5.84
C GLU A 462 -16.68 -1.57 -6.06
N GLU A 463 -17.94 -1.74 -5.71
CA GLU A 463 -18.64 -3.02 -5.87
C GLU A 463 -19.25 -3.26 -7.27
N ALA A 464 -19.09 -2.33 -8.20
CA ALA A 464 -19.73 -2.37 -9.51
C ALA A 464 -18.78 -2.63 -10.68
N TYR A 465 -17.50 -2.85 -10.41
CA TYR A 465 -16.51 -3.19 -11.43
C TYR A 465 -15.55 -4.29 -10.95
N ALA A 466 -14.83 -4.87 -11.89
CA ALA A 466 -13.73 -5.79 -11.66
C ALA A 466 -12.68 -5.63 -12.77
N VAL A 467 -11.41 -5.87 -12.46
CA VAL A 467 -10.27 -5.81 -13.38
C VAL A 467 -9.55 -7.15 -13.35
N SER A 468 -9.10 -7.64 -14.52
CA SER A 468 -8.29 -8.86 -14.59
C SER A 468 -6.88 -8.67 -14.04
N ASN A 469 -6.21 -9.77 -13.66
CA ASN A 469 -4.86 -9.72 -13.09
C ASN A 469 -3.82 -9.09 -14.04
N SER A 470 -3.98 -9.28 -15.36
CA SER A 470 -3.13 -8.62 -16.35
C SER A 470 -3.42 -7.12 -16.51
N GLY A 471 -4.59 -6.64 -16.03
CA GLY A 471 -5.12 -5.31 -16.31
C GLY A 471 -5.74 -5.14 -17.70
N ARG A 472 -5.74 -6.19 -18.55
CA ARG A 472 -6.25 -6.12 -19.92
C ARG A 472 -7.76 -6.00 -19.99
N TYR A 473 -8.48 -6.70 -19.10
CA TYR A 473 -9.94 -6.71 -19.09
C TYR A 473 -10.49 -5.91 -17.92
N ILE A 474 -11.50 -5.09 -18.21
CA ILE A 474 -12.31 -4.43 -17.19
C ILE A 474 -13.79 -4.75 -17.41
N ALA A 475 -14.48 -5.17 -16.35
CA ALA A 475 -15.91 -5.43 -16.35
C ALA A 475 -16.62 -4.48 -15.40
N TRP A 476 -17.77 -3.90 -15.80
CA TRP A 476 -18.55 -3.04 -14.93
C TRP A 476 -20.05 -3.08 -15.23
N CYS A 477 -20.86 -2.65 -14.27
CA CYS A 477 -22.29 -2.46 -14.46
C CYS A 477 -22.77 -1.10 -13.92
N GLU A 478 -23.81 -0.55 -14.52
CA GLU A 478 -24.54 0.57 -13.96
C GLU A 478 -25.51 0.05 -12.90
N THR A 479 -25.25 0.38 -11.63
CA THR A 479 -26.03 -0.15 -10.51
C THR A 479 -27.39 0.50 -10.40
N LYS A 480 -28.40 -0.29 -10.04
CA LYS A 480 -29.71 0.21 -9.62
C LYS A 480 -29.77 0.25 -8.09
N LYS A 481 -29.84 1.44 -7.50
CA LYS A 481 -29.93 1.65 -6.05
C LYS A 481 -28.75 1.06 -5.23
N GLY A 482 -27.52 1.14 -5.77
CA GLY A 482 -26.34 0.57 -5.11
C GLY A 482 -26.26 -0.96 -5.12
N MET A 483 -27.00 -1.61 -6.01
CA MET A 483 -27.03 -3.06 -6.22
C MET A 483 -26.57 -3.39 -7.64
N GLY A 484 -26.56 -4.66 -8.02
CA GLY A 484 -26.25 -5.09 -9.39
C GLY A 484 -27.07 -4.38 -10.46
N GLY A 485 -26.64 -4.45 -11.69
CA GLY A 485 -27.24 -3.83 -12.88
C GLY A 485 -28.03 -4.83 -13.73
N SER A 486 -28.68 -4.31 -14.76
CA SER A 486 -29.34 -5.15 -15.77
C SER A 486 -28.38 -5.66 -16.85
N VAL A 487 -27.22 -5.03 -16.99
CA VAL A 487 -26.18 -5.36 -17.98
C VAL A 487 -24.81 -5.16 -17.35
N ILE A 488 -23.92 -6.11 -17.54
CA ILE A 488 -22.48 -5.97 -17.32
C ILE A 488 -21.84 -5.72 -18.69
N ARG A 489 -20.92 -4.75 -18.75
CA ARG A 489 -20.03 -4.55 -19.90
C ARG A 489 -18.65 -5.07 -19.56
N VAL A 490 -18.06 -5.85 -20.46
CA VAL A 490 -16.68 -6.33 -20.36
C VAL A 490 -15.92 -5.75 -21.54
N MET A 491 -14.87 -4.99 -21.26
CA MET A 491 -14.02 -4.33 -22.28
C MET A 491 -12.64 -4.98 -22.28
N ASP A 492 -12.15 -5.33 -23.46
CA ASP A 492 -10.76 -5.67 -23.73
C ASP A 492 -10.00 -4.37 -24.07
N LEU A 493 -9.09 -3.96 -23.20
CA LEU A 493 -8.29 -2.74 -23.40
C LEU A 493 -7.21 -2.89 -24.47
N SER A 494 -6.96 -4.10 -24.97
CA SER A 494 -6.01 -4.32 -26.07
C SER A 494 -6.50 -3.77 -27.41
N ASP A 495 -7.82 -3.84 -27.65
CA ASP A 495 -8.46 -3.40 -28.90
C ASP A 495 -9.69 -2.52 -28.69
N MET A 496 -10.07 -2.24 -27.43
CA MET A 496 -11.25 -1.49 -27.00
C MET A 496 -12.57 -2.17 -27.32
N GLY A 497 -12.54 -3.47 -27.66
CA GLY A 497 -13.73 -4.29 -27.86
C GLY A 497 -14.57 -4.40 -26.59
N THR A 498 -15.90 -4.25 -26.72
CA THR A 498 -16.80 -4.34 -25.56
C THR A 498 -17.88 -5.37 -25.81
N THR A 499 -18.05 -6.31 -24.86
CA THR A 499 -19.08 -7.33 -24.88
C THR A 499 -20.06 -7.10 -23.73
N GLU A 500 -21.35 -7.35 -23.96
CA GLU A 500 -22.41 -7.14 -22.97
C GLU A 500 -22.99 -8.48 -22.48
N ILE A 501 -23.14 -8.60 -21.15
CA ILE A 501 -23.84 -9.68 -20.46
C ILE A 501 -25.13 -9.12 -19.89
N SER A 502 -26.25 -9.51 -20.49
CA SER A 502 -27.59 -9.05 -20.05
C SER A 502 -28.19 -10.00 -19.02
N ALA A 503 -28.80 -9.46 -17.99
CA ALA A 503 -29.61 -10.21 -17.04
C ALA A 503 -30.92 -10.68 -17.69
N ASP A 504 -31.43 -11.85 -17.30
CA ASP A 504 -32.76 -12.31 -17.62
C ASP A 504 -33.85 -11.39 -17.01
N ASN A 505 -35.06 -11.43 -17.57
CA ASN A 505 -36.18 -10.66 -17.04
C ASN A 505 -36.44 -10.96 -15.56
N GLY A 506 -36.41 -9.94 -14.71
CA GLY A 506 -36.58 -10.04 -13.26
C GLY A 506 -35.34 -10.51 -12.49
N ALA A 507 -34.17 -10.48 -13.12
CA ALA A 507 -32.87 -10.70 -12.48
C ALA A 507 -31.97 -9.46 -12.64
N LEU A 508 -30.96 -9.37 -11.78
CA LEU A 508 -29.85 -8.43 -11.85
C LEU A 508 -28.52 -9.21 -11.84
N VAL A 509 -27.51 -8.61 -12.43
CA VAL A 509 -26.14 -9.16 -12.52
C VAL A 509 -25.16 -8.24 -11.81
N LYS A 510 -24.12 -8.81 -11.19
CA LYS A 510 -23.06 -8.07 -10.47
C LYS A 510 -21.69 -8.65 -10.86
N PRO A 511 -20.71 -7.83 -11.29
CA PRO A 511 -19.32 -8.28 -11.42
C PRO A 511 -18.78 -8.71 -10.05
N LEU A 512 -18.00 -9.80 -10.00
CA LEU A 512 -17.46 -10.33 -8.75
C LEU A 512 -15.93 -10.36 -8.74
N GLY A 513 -15.30 -10.42 -9.92
CA GLY A 513 -13.86 -10.49 -10.06
C GLY A 513 -13.43 -11.23 -11.33
N PHE A 514 -12.13 -11.53 -11.39
CA PHE A 514 -11.53 -12.40 -12.39
C PHE A 514 -10.74 -13.50 -11.71
N MET A 515 -10.86 -14.71 -12.22
CA MET A 515 -9.99 -15.83 -11.86
C MET A 515 -8.95 -15.94 -12.98
N GLU A 516 -7.75 -15.41 -12.75
CA GLU A 516 -6.78 -15.12 -13.81
C GLU A 516 -7.37 -14.15 -14.86
N GLU A 517 -7.68 -14.62 -16.08
CA GLU A 517 -8.34 -13.83 -17.13
C GLU A 517 -9.82 -14.20 -17.32
N ASP A 518 -10.33 -15.19 -16.59
CA ASP A 518 -11.72 -15.64 -16.67
C ASP A 518 -12.63 -14.76 -15.81
N PHE A 519 -13.65 -14.18 -16.40
CA PHE A 519 -14.55 -13.25 -15.72
C PHE A 519 -15.60 -13.99 -14.87
N VAL A 520 -15.76 -13.52 -13.63
CA VAL A 520 -16.71 -14.06 -12.64
C VAL A 520 -17.82 -13.05 -12.36
N TYR A 521 -19.07 -13.49 -12.48
CA TYR A 521 -20.23 -12.65 -12.14
C TYR A 521 -21.34 -13.42 -11.46
N GLY A 522 -22.14 -12.72 -10.66
CA GLY A 522 -23.27 -13.25 -9.94
C GLY A 522 -24.61 -12.83 -10.52
N ILE A 523 -25.63 -13.66 -10.32
CA ILE A 523 -27.01 -13.39 -10.76
C ILE A 523 -27.94 -13.54 -9.56
N ALA A 524 -28.70 -12.47 -9.26
CA ALA A 524 -29.74 -12.48 -8.23
C ALA A 524 -31.10 -12.16 -8.83
N ARG A 525 -32.19 -12.75 -8.28
CA ARG A 525 -33.54 -12.33 -8.65
C ARG A 525 -33.85 -10.98 -7.99
N GLU A 526 -34.38 -10.05 -8.74
CA GLU A 526 -34.77 -8.74 -8.20
C GLU A 526 -35.73 -8.85 -7.01
N SER A 527 -36.58 -9.89 -6.97
CA SER A 527 -37.48 -10.20 -5.84
C SER A 527 -36.79 -10.73 -4.58
N ASP A 528 -35.58 -11.26 -4.71
CA ASP A 528 -34.80 -11.82 -3.59
C ASP A 528 -33.84 -10.79 -2.99
N ILE A 529 -33.60 -9.66 -3.68
CA ILE A 529 -32.82 -8.54 -3.18
C ILE A 529 -33.67 -7.77 -2.16
N PHE A 530 -33.12 -7.56 -0.99
CA PHE A 530 -33.81 -6.88 0.09
C PHE A 530 -32.87 -5.90 0.80
N ALA A 531 -33.46 -4.84 1.35
CA ALA A 531 -32.78 -4.02 2.33
C ALA A 531 -33.05 -4.64 3.71
N ASP A 532 -32.01 -4.79 4.51
CA ASP A 532 -32.16 -5.17 5.91
C ASP A 532 -32.87 -4.05 6.71
N ALA A 533 -33.12 -4.29 7.99
CA ALA A 533 -33.85 -3.35 8.87
C ALA A 533 -33.16 -1.98 8.97
N VAL A 534 -31.91 -1.85 8.58
CA VAL A 534 -31.10 -0.64 8.69
C VAL A 534 -30.82 0.04 7.33
N GLY A 535 -31.21 -0.60 6.22
CA GLY A 535 -31.09 -0.09 4.88
C GLY A 535 -29.84 -0.50 4.11
N SER A 536 -29.09 -1.50 4.62
CA SER A 536 -28.04 -2.18 3.85
C SER A 536 -28.67 -3.21 2.93
N PHE A 537 -28.17 -3.31 1.68
CA PHE A 537 -28.75 -4.22 0.69
C PHE A 537 -27.97 -5.53 0.64
N ALA A 538 -28.71 -6.64 0.66
CA ALA A 538 -28.19 -7.96 0.37
C ALA A 538 -28.50 -8.35 -1.08
N PHE A 539 -27.53 -8.99 -1.75
CA PHE A 539 -27.63 -9.44 -3.13
C PHE A 539 -27.51 -10.98 -3.21
N PRO A 540 -28.56 -11.73 -2.81
CA PRO A 540 -28.52 -13.20 -2.74
C PRO A 540 -28.45 -13.81 -4.14
N MET A 541 -27.24 -14.18 -4.57
CA MET A 541 -26.98 -14.78 -5.89
C MET A 541 -27.43 -16.25 -5.90
N TYR A 542 -28.37 -16.59 -6.79
CA TYR A 542 -28.76 -17.98 -6.99
C TYR A 542 -27.84 -18.71 -7.97
N GLN A 543 -27.09 -17.96 -8.79
CA GLN A 543 -26.06 -18.46 -9.70
C GLN A 543 -24.81 -17.58 -9.63
N VAL A 544 -23.63 -18.21 -9.71
CA VAL A 544 -22.35 -17.57 -10.01
C VAL A 544 -21.79 -18.23 -11.26
N LYS A 545 -21.38 -17.42 -12.23
CA LYS A 545 -20.88 -17.89 -13.52
C LYS A 545 -19.45 -17.46 -13.74
N ILE A 546 -18.67 -18.35 -14.36
CA ILE A 546 -17.30 -18.08 -14.83
C ILE A 546 -17.33 -18.17 -16.35
N VAL A 547 -16.86 -17.15 -17.04
CA VAL A 547 -16.86 -17.07 -18.51
C VAL A 547 -15.47 -16.70 -19.03
N ASP A 548 -15.05 -17.38 -20.09
CA ASP A 548 -13.89 -17.00 -20.88
C ASP A 548 -14.23 -15.75 -21.70
N VAL A 549 -13.44 -14.69 -21.51
CA VAL A 549 -13.57 -13.40 -22.20
C VAL A 549 -12.48 -13.20 -23.26
N THR A 550 -11.57 -14.15 -23.42
CA THR A 550 -10.44 -14.07 -24.37
C THR A 550 -10.88 -14.32 -25.83
N GLN A 551 -12.08 -14.83 -26.03
CA GLN A 551 -12.67 -15.14 -27.34
C GLN A 551 -13.64 -14.04 -27.76
N GLU A 552 -13.84 -13.85 -29.08
CA GLU A 552 -14.85 -12.88 -29.61
C GLU A 552 -16.27 -13.12 -29.04
N ALA A 553 -16.59 -14.37 -28.70
CA ALA A 553 -17.84 -14.73 -28.05
C ALA A 553 -17.58 -15.27 -26.65
N LEU A 554 -18.31 -14.73 -25.68
CA LEU A 554 -18.24 -15.22 -24.29
C LEU A 554 -18.57 -16.70 -24.23
N THR A 555 -17.67 -17.48 -23.65
CA THR A 555 -17.87 -18.94 -23.48
C THR A 555 -18.06 -19.22 -21.99
N GLU A 556 -19.21 -19.82 -21.64
CA GLU A 556 -19.47 -20.24 -20.27
C GLU A 556 -18.56 -21.43 -19.90
N LEU A 557 -17.67 -21.24 -18.94
CA LEU A 557 -16.77 -22.28 -18.42
C LEU A 557 -17.42 -23.05 -17.27
N LYS A 558 -18.10 -22.31 -16.39
CA LYS A 558 -18.70 -22.88 -15.19
C LYS A 558 -19.93 -22.11 -14.75
N THR A 559 -20.97 -22.82 -14.35
CA THR A 559 -22.09 -22.26 -13.57
C THR A 559 -22.17 -22.96 -12.22
N TYR A 560 -22.09 -22.18 -11.15
CA TYR A 560 -22.39 -22.64 -9.81
C TYR A 560 -23.84 -22.33 -9.48
N GLU A 561 -24.60 -23.36 -9.19
CA GLU A 561 -25.98 -23.30 -8.73
C GLU A 561 -26.24 -24.43 -7.75
N LYS A 562 -26.76 -24.14 -6.56
CA LYS A 562 -27.07 -25.16 -5.54
C LYS A 562 -28.43 -24.90 -4.96
N THR A 563 -29.34 -25.81 -5.14
CA THR A 563 -30.73 -25.68 -4.69
C THR A 563 -30.81 -25.41 -3.20
N GLY A 564 -31.50 -24.33 -2.82
CA GLY A 564 -31.70 -23.92 -1.42
C GLY A 564 -30.52 -23.14 -0.82
N TYR A 565 -29.46 -22.86 -1.59
CA TYR A 565 -28.35 -22.02 -1.23
C TYR A 565 -28.28 -20.80 -2.13
N TYR A 566 -27.79 -19.72 -1.59
CA TYR A 566 -27.48 -18.48 -2.28
C TYR A 566 -26.05 -18.10 -1.94
N VAL A 567 -25.39 -17.41 -2.84
CA VAL A 567 -24.05 -16.84 -2.61
C VAL A 567 -24.22 -15.37 -2.22
N ASP A 568 -23.60 -14.95 -1.14
CA ASP A 568 -23.59 -13.57 -0.65
C ASP A 568 -22.36 -12.81 -1.11
N GLY A 569 -21.21 -13.45 -1.02
CA GLY A 569 -19.92 -12.93 -1.46
C GLY A 569 -19.01 -13.98 -2.05
N VAL A 570 -17.99 -13.56 -2.79
CA VAL A 570 -16.91 -14.41 -3.27
C VAL A 570 -15.56 -13.78 -2.94
N GLN A 571 -14.59 -14.62 -2.60
CA GLN A 571 -13.19 -14.24 -2.47
C GLN A 571 -12.37 -15.07 -3.48
N ILE A 572 -11.64 -14.39 -4.36
CA ILE A 572 -10.83 -15.03 -5.41
C ILE A 572 -9.36 -14.90 -5.02
N GLU A 573 -8.66 -16.04 -4.93
CA GLU A 573 -7.23 -16.13 -4.61
C GLU A 573 -6.55 -17.02 -5.66
N GLY A 574 -5.89 -16.39 -6.63
CA GLY A 574 -5.27 -17.10 -7.76
C GLY A 574 -6.27 -17.99 -8.50
N SER A 575 -6.03 -19.31 -8.50
CA SER A 575 -6.89 -20.31 -9.14
C SER A 575 -8.03 -20.83 -8.25
N ALA A 576 -8.22 -20.28 -7.04
CA ALA A 576 -9.27 -20.69 -6.11
C ALA A 576 -10.29 -19.57 -5.89
N MET A 577 -11.57 -19.90 -5.85
CA MET A 577 -12.67 -19.01 -5.49
C MET A 577 -13.44 -19.59 -4.31
N TYR A 578 -13.50 -18.87 -3.22
CA TYR A 578 -14.25 -19.19 -2.02
C TYR A 578 -15.62 -18.53 -2.09
N LEU A 579 -16.67 -19.26 -1.74
CA LEU A 579 -18.07 -18.82 -1.82
C LEU A 579 -18.63 -18.68 -0.41
N GLU A 580 -19.00 -17.48 -0.02
CA GLU A 580 -19.80 -17.23 1.17
C GLU A 580 -21.26 -17.49 0.86
N ARG A 581 -21.89 -18.37 1.64
CA ARG A 581 -23.24 -18.83 1.31
C ARG A 581 -24.25 -18.50 2.42
N MET A 582 -25.50 -18.35 1.97
CA MET A 582 -26.66 -18.20 2.82
C MET A 582 -27.78 -19.16 2.40
N ARG A 583 -28.72 -19.40 3.32
CA ARG A 583 -29.96 -20.19 3.09
C ARG A 583 -31.18 -19.39 3.47
N LYS A 584 -32.26 -19.54 2.71
CA LYS A 584 -33.55 -18.93 3.03
C LYS A 584 -34.21 -19.68 4.20
N SER A 585 -34.56 -18.95 5.26
CA SER A 585 -35.28 -19.46 6.44
C SER A 585 -36.55 -18.62 6.62
N GLY A 586 -37.69 -19.12 6.09
CA GLY A 586 -38.91 -18.32 5.99
C GLY A 586 -38.77 -17.18 5.00
N THR A 587 -38.87 -15.95 5.45
CA THR A 587 -38.63 -14.72 4.65
C THR A 587 -37.18 -14.27 4.72
N ASP A 588 -36.40 -14.74 5.70
CA ASP A 588 -35.06 -14.25 6.01
C ASP A 588 -33.98 -15.14 5.38
N TYR A 589 -32.77 -14.58 5.22
CA TYR A 589 -31.57 -15.30 4.81
C TYR A 589 -30.63 -15.47 6.03
N VAL A 590 -30.10 -16.66 6.18
CA VAL A 590 -29.19 -16.98 7.29
C VAL A 590 -27.88 -17.56 6.74
N PRO A 591 -26.72 -17.24 7.35
CA PRO A 591 -25.44 -17.80 6.93
C PRO A 591 -25.47 -19.33 6.83
N ALA A 592 -24.72 -19.88 5.90
CA ALA A 592 -24.57 -21.32 5.67
C ALA A 592 -23.09 -21.66 5.50
N GLU A 593 -22.77 -22.97 5.51
CA GLU A 593 -21.40 -23.43 5.25
C GLU A 593 -20.91 -22.92 3.90
N GLY A 594 -19.67 -22.38 3.83
CA GLY A 594 -19.01 -21.96 2.61
C GLY A 594 -18.81 -23.09 1.60
N ASP A 595 -18.43 -22.77 0.38
CA ASP A 595 -18.05 -23.71 -0.68
C ASP A 595 -16.84 -23.15 -1.43
N MET A 596 -16.20 -23.99 -2.28
CA MET A 596 -15.00 -23.57 -3.01
C MET A 596 -15.03 -24.11 -4.44
N ILE A 597 -14.58 -23.31 -5.38
CA ILE A 597 -14.31 -23.70 -6.76
C ILE A 597 -12.81 -23.54 -7.00
N MET A 598 -12.17 -24.57 -7.57
CA MET A 598 -10.77 -24.51 -8.00
C MET A 598 -10.70 -24.66 -9.51
N ASN A 599 -9.91 -23.83 -10.17
CA ASN A 599 -9.49 -24.04 -11.54
C ASN A 599 -8.26 -24.98 -11.53
N ARG A 600 -8.35 -26.10 -12.23
CA ARG A 600 -7.26 -27.11 -12.32
C ARG A 600 -6.47 -27.01 -13.63
N GLU A 601 -6.86 -26.15 -14.55
CA GLU A 601 -6.23 -26.04 -15.87
C GLU A 601 -5.05 -25.07 -15.92
N SER A 602 -4.76 -24.34 -14.85
CA SER A 602 -3.66 -23.36 -14.80
C SER A 602 -2.25 -23.99 -14.77
N GLU A 603 -2.13 -25.33 -14.78
CA GLU A 603 -0.82 -26.01 -14.84
C GLU A 603 -0.24 -26.12 -16.26
N ALA A 604 -0.85 -25.52 -17.27
CA ALA A 604 -0.27 -25.46 -18.60
C ALA A 604 0.83 -24.41 -18.68
N GLY A 605 1.98 -24.74 -18.06
CA GLY A 605 3.29 -24.25 -18.42
C GLY A 605 3.45 -22.74 -18.56
N GLY A 606 3.43 -21.98 -17.48
CA GLY A 606 4.07 -20.67 -17.48
C GLY A 606 5.54 -20.83 -17.91
N ALA A 607 6.04 -19.88 -18.67
CA ALA A 607 7.40 -19.89 -19.22
C ALA A 607 8.49 -19.89 -18.14
N ALA A 608 8.17 -19.43 -16.94
CA ALA A 608 8.98 -19.51 -15.72
C ALA A 608 8.05 -19.60 -14.49
N GLU A 609 8.58 -20.06 -13.36
CA GLU A 609 7.88 -20.16 -12.09
C GLU A 609 8.79 -19.77 -10.91
N ILE A 610 8.21 -19.33 -9.81
CA ILE A 610 8.96 -19.05 -8.58
C ILE A 610 9.19 -20.37 -7.86
N ALA A 611 10.45 -20.59 -7.47
CA ALA A 611 10.89 -21.75 -6.70
C ALA A 611 11.69 -21.26 -5.47
N THR A 612 11.99 -22.18 -4.56
CA THR A 612 12.81 -21.88 -3.39
C THR A 612 13.93 -22.90 -3.22
N ALA A 613 15.07 -22.44 -2.70
CA ALA A 613 16.16 -23.30 -2.23
C ALA A 613 16.46 -22.96 -0.77
N VAL A 614 17.07 -23.91 -0.06
CA VAL A 614 17.45 -23.73 1.36
C VAL A 614 18.94 -23.97 1.52
N SER A 615 19.65 -22.99 2.10
CA SER A 615 21.06 -23.10 2.51
C SER A 615 21.20 -22.98 4.03
N GLU A 616 22.37 -23.32 4.59
CA GLU A 616 22.62 -23.15 6.03
C GLU A 616 22.76 -21.66 6.40
N GLU A 617 23.36 -20.86 5.53
CA GLU A 617 23.70 -19.46 5.80
C GLU A 617 22.55 -18.50 5.50
N LYS A 618 21.94 -18.62 4.33
CA LYS A 618 20.88 -17.71 3.88
C LYS A 618 19.45 -18.21 4.19
N GLN A 619 19.33 -19.46 4.66
CA GLN A 619 18.04 -20.10 4.88
C GLN A 619 17.27 -20.25 3.54
N THR A 620 16.02 -19.87 3.47
CA THR A 620 15.24 -19.90 2.23
C THR A 620 15.63 -18.75 1.30
N GLU A 621 16.02 -19.09 0.10
CA GLU A 621 16.29 -18.20 -1.02
C GLU A 621 15.24 -18.41 -2.13
N VAL A 622 14.88 -17.36 -2.83
CA VAL A 622 13.94 -17.38 -3.95
C VAL A 622 14.69 -17.51 -5.26
N LEU A 623 14.13 -18.31 -6.16
CA LEU A 623 14.69 -18.64 -7.46
C LEU A 623 13.63 -18.39 -8.55
N LEU A 624 14.06 -17.93 -9.71
CA LEU A 624 13.25 -17.96 -10.92
C LEU A 624 13.62 -19.22 -11.71
N LYS A 625 12.68 -20.16 -11.83
CA LYS A 625 12.88 -21.44 -12.49
C LYS A 625 12.37 -21.39 -13.92
N PHE A 626 13.20 -21.72 -14.86
CA PHE A 626 12.87 -21.82 -16.28
C PHE A 626 12.57 -23.25 -16.69
N GLN A 627 11.96 -23.44 -17.87
CA GLN A 627 11.71 -24.80 -18.41
C GLN A 627 12.98 -25.44 -18.97
N GLU A 628 13.88 -24.66 -19.54
CA GLU A 628 15.13 -25.12 -20.13
C GLU A 628 16.32 -24.91 -19.19
N VAL A 629 17.37 -25.72 -19.41
CA VAL A 629 18.62 -25.60 -18.64
C VAL A 629 19.36 -24.34 -19.02
N LEU A 630 19.74 -23.56 -18.01
CA LEU A 630 20.45 -22.30 -18.16
C LEU A 630 21.93 -22.51 -18.40
N ASN A 631 22.60 -21.48 -18.89
CA ASN A 631 24.06 -21.46 -18.99
C ASN A 631 24.65 -21.20 -17.59
N GLU A 632 25.40 -22.16 -17.05
CA GLU A 632 25.99 -22.07 -15.70
C GLU A 632 27.13 -21.05 -15.56
N LYS A 633 27.52 -20.38 -16.65
CA LYS A 633 28.50 -19.27 -16.57
C LYS A 633 27.79 -18.01 -16.08
N THR A 634 28.51 -17.20 -15.31
CA THR A 634 28.05 -15.87 -14.95
C THR A 634 27.58 -15.11 -16.20
N PRO A 635 26.36 -14.59 -16.23
CA PRO A 635 25.85 -13.85 -17.36
C PRO A 635 26.70 -12.61 -17.67
N LYS A 636 26.75 -12.23 -18.94
CA LYS A 636 27.33 -10.94 -19.33
C LYS A 636 26.44 -9.83 -18.83
N LEU A 637 26.94 -8.98 -17.96
CA LEU A 637 26.22 -7.82 -17.44
C LEU A 637 26.15 -6.73 -18.51
N LEU A 638 24.98 -6.12 -18.61
CA LEU A 638 24.69 -4.98 -19.48
C LEU A 638 24.01 -3.90 -18.64
N THR A 639 24.30 -2.65 -19.01
CA THR A 639 23.58 -1.45 -18.60
C THR A 639 23.17 -0.69 -19.83
N PRO A 640 22.03 0.01 -19.85
CA PRO A 640 21.67 0.84 -20.99
C PRO A 640 22.79 1.82 -21.34
N LYS A 641 23.13 1.91 -22.62
CA LYS A 641 24.15 2.84 -23.11
C LYS A 641 23.67 4.29 -23.05
N GLU A 642 22.40 4.48 -23.09
CA GLU A 642 21.74 5.77 -23.08
C GLU A 642 20.33 5.63 -22.50
N THR A 643 19.94 6.57 -21.64
CA THR A 643 18.55 6.76 -21.24
C THR A 643 18.07 8.08 -21.82
N ILE A 644 17.12 8.02 -22.77
CA ILE A 644 16.58 9.19 -23.45
C ILE A 644 15.43 9.75 -22.59
N LEU A 645 15.65 10.91 -22.02
CA LEU A 645 14.68 11.66 -21.24
C LEU A 645 14.40 12.99 -21.96
N LEU A 646 13.15 13.31 -22.22
CA LEU A 646 12.78 14.55 -22.92
C LEU A 646 11.74 15.31 -22.07
N GLU A 647 12.09 16.51 -21.62
CA GLU A 647 11.22 17.41 -20.83
C GLU A 647 9.84 17.67 -21.47
N GLU A 648 9.71 17.52 -22.77
CA GLU A 648 8.46 17.73 -23.52
C GLU A 648 7.46 16.57 -23.40
N ARG A 649 7.82 15.47 -22.75
CA ARG A 649 7.02 14.23 -22.65
C ARG A 649 6.13 14.15 -21.42
N VAL A 650 5.61 15.28 -20.95
CA VAL A 650 4.72 15.36 -19.80
C VAL A 650 3.26 15.30 -20.25
N ALA A 651 2.47 14.46 -19.59
CA ALA A 651 1.01 14.44 -19.67
C ALA A 651 0.41 14.82 -18.30
N SER A 652 -0.79 15.38 -18.32
CA SER A 652 -1.51 15.75 -17.09
C SER A 652 -2.86 15.07 -17.06
N LEU A 653 -3.17 14.42 -15.94
CA LEU A 653 -4.49 13.86 -15.68
C LEU A 653 -5.41 14.91 -15.04
N PRO A 654 -6.72 14.89 -15.35
CA PRO A 654 -7.68 15.74 -14.67
C PRO A 654 -7.72 15.40 -13.18
N GLN A 655 -7.44 16.38 -12.31
CA GLN A 655 -7.59 16.19 -10.89
C GLN A 655 -9.08 16.17 -10.52
N LYS A 656 -9.58 15.02 -10.08
CA LYS A 656 -10.89 14.87 -9.47
C LYS A 656 -10.71 14.72 -7.96
N GLY A 657 -11.58 15.34 -7.17
CA GLY A 657 -11.56 15.18 -5.72
C GLY A 657 -11.74 13.69 -5.32
N ASP A 658 -11.25 13.32 -4.16
CA ASP A 658 -11.36 11.96 -3.63
C ASP A 658 -12.81 11.48 -3.52
N ALA A 659 -13.02 10.21 -3.80
CA ALA A 659 -14.32 9.54 -3.79
C ALA A 659 -14.89 9.30 -2.37
N GLY A 660 -14.23 9.74 -1.30
CA GLY A 660 -14.63 9.52 0.09
C GLY A 660 -14.17 8.16 0.64
N ASN A 661 -13.04 7.68 0.19
CA ASN A 661 -12.43 6.43 0.64
C ASN A 661 -11.91 6.51 2.08
N TYR A 662 -11.88 5.35 2.73
CA TYR A 662 -11.19 5.11 3.99
C TYR A 662 -9.87 4.40 3.70
N TYR A 663 -8.79 4.88 4.31
CA TYR A 663 -7.45 4.33 4.12
C TYR A 663 -7.00 3.62 5.38
N VAL A 664 -6.54 2.38 5.22
CA VAL A 664 -5.98 1.57 6.30
C VAL A 664 -4.47 1.75 6.29
N TYR A 665 -3.94 2.45 7.30
CA TYR A 665 -2.49 2.62 7.48
C TYR A 665 -1.93 1.58 8.44
N VAL A 666 -0.92 0.85 7.97
CA VAL A 666 -0.19 -0.16 8.74
C VAL A 666 1.31 0.09 8.56
N LYS A 667 2.06 0.25 9.63
CA LYS A 667 3.52 0.49 9.58
C LYS A 667 3.98 1.79 8.89
N GLY A 668 3.06 2.70 8.59
CA GLY A 668 3.33 3.92 7.82
C GLY A 668 2.93 3.83 6.35
N GLU A 669 2.46 2.67 5.88
CA GLU A 669 2.01 2.42 4.51
C GLU A 669 0.50 2.25 4.42
N ILE A 670 -0.08 2.47 3.24
CA ILE A 670 -1.48 2.17 2.96
C ILE A 670 -1.61 0.69 2.61
N ALA A 671 -2.17 -0.10 3.52
CA ALA A 671 -2.46 -1.51 3.28
C ALA A 671 -3.73 -1.74 2.44
N ALA A 672 -4.70 -0.83 2.52
CA ALA A 672 -5.92 -0.88 1.73
C ALA A 672 -6.60 0.49 1.63
N SER A 673 -7.38 0.66 0.57
CA SER A 673 -8.29 1.79 0.35
C SER A 673 -9.66 1.23 -0.02
N THR A 674 -10.74 1.64 0.66
CA THR A 674 -12.11 1.15 0.45
C THR A 674 -13.15 2.20 0.80
N GLU A 675 -14.30 2.15 0.15
CA GLU A 675 -15.48 2.96 0.51
C GLU A 675 -16.21 2.38 1.75
N ASN A 676 -15.90 1.15 2.15
CA ASN A 676 -16.54 0.43 3.26
C ASN A 676 -15.77 0.60 4.58
N VAL A 677 -16.27 1.46 5.46
CA VAL A 677 -15.63 1.74 6.76
C VAL A 677 -15.53 0.50 7.66
N ALA A 678 -16.50 -0.42 7.62
CA ALA A 678 -16.45 -1.62 8.46
C ALA A 678 -15.33 -2.58 8.02
N GLU A 679 -15.11 -2.73 6.72
CA GLU A 679 -13.98 -3.49 6.18
C GLU A 679 -12.65 -2.85 6.54
N ALA A 680 -12.55 -1.52 6.39
CA ALA A 680 -11.35 -0.79 6.80
C ALA A 680 -11.04 -1.00 8.29
N VAL A 681 -12.05 -0.91 9.17
CA VAL A 681 -11.87 -1.11 10.62
C VAL A 681 -11.45 -2.54 10.96
N LYS A 682 -12.07 -3.55 10.33
CA LYS A 682 -11.68 -4.96 10.54
C LYS A 682 -10.23 -5.21 10.12
N LEU A 683 -9.87 -4.79 8.91
CA LEU A 683 -8.51 -4.95 8.42
C LEU A 683 -7.48 -4.21 9.31
N ALA A 684 -7.78 -2.96 9.70
CA ALA A 684 -6.92 -2.22 10.62
C ALA A 684 -6.78 -2.91 11.99
N ASN A 685 -7.85 -3.54 12.47
CA ASN A 685 -7.78 -4.31 13.72
C ASN A 685 -6.94 -5.58 13.58
N GLU A 686 -7.06 -6.32 12.49
CA GLU A 686 -6.30 -7.53 12.21
C GLU A 686 -4.81 -7.23 12.01
N THR A 687 -4.48 -6.18 11.26
CA THR A 687 -3.11 -5.79 10.91
C THR A 687 -2.45 -4.85 11.91
N MET A 688 -3.11 -4.51 13.02
CA MET A 688 -2.66 -3.53 14.03
C MET A 688 -2.47 -2.10 13.48
N GLY A 689 -3.23 -1.74 12.46
CA GLY A 689 -3.20 -0.42 11.83
C GLY A 689 -4.20 0.58 12.41
N VAL A 690 -4.40 1.66 11.68
CA VAL A 690 -5.37 2.71 11.92
C VAL A 690 -6.17 2.99 10.65
N VAL A 691 -7.38 3.54 10.79
CA VAL A 691 -8.20 3.99 9.65
C VAL A 691 -8.27 5.50 9.66
N ILE A 692 -8.00 6.11 8.51
CA ILE A 692 -8.17 7.55 8.28
C ILE A 692 -9.04 7.79 7.03
N ASP A 693 -9.58 8.99 6.90
CA ASP A 693 -10.21 9.47 5.67
C ASP A 693 -9.23 10.32 4.82
N SER A 694 -9.71 10.85 3.69
CA SER A 694 -8.94 11.72 2.79
C SER A 694 -8.47 13.03 3.44
N ASP A 695 -9.12 13.46 4.53
CA ASP A 695 -8.76 14.67 5.29
C ASP A 695 -7.81 14.35 6.46
N GLN A 696 -7.20 13.15 6.49
CA GLN A 696 -6.31 12.66 7.56
C GLN A 696 -6.98 12.50 8.94
N ARG A 697 -8.30 12.58 9.03
CA ARG A 697 -9.00 12.37 10.28
C ARG A 697 -8.98 10.90 10.65
N TYR A 698 -8.70 10.61 11.91
CA TYR A 698 -8.81 9.24 12.40
C TYR A 698 -10.27 8.81 12.47
N ILE A 699 -10.60 7.85 11.62
CA ILE A 699 -11.89 7.15 11.63
C ILE A 699 -11.89 6.07 12.70
N TRP A 700 -10.74 5.38 12.86
CA TRP A 700 -10.58 4.35 13.88
C TRP A 700 -9.13 4.17 14.30
N LYS A 701 -8.93 3.95 15.61
CA LYS A 701 -7.66 3.55 16.22
C LYS A 701 -7.89 2.39 17.19
N ARG A 702 -6.92 1.48 17.26
CA ARG A 702 -6.89 0.46 18.33
C ARG A 702 -6.62 1.06 19.72
N ALA A 703 -6.05 2.25 19.78
CA ALA A 703 -5.83 3.00 21.00
C ALA A 703 -7.15 3.59 21.52
N ARG A 704 -7.63 3.10 22.65
CA ARG A 704 -8.82 3.59 23.37
C ARG A 704 -8.58 3.62 24.86
N LYS A 705 -9.42 4.34 25.59
CA LYS A 705 -9.43 4.30 27.06
C LYS A 705 -9.66 2.86 27.56
N THR A 706 -9.06 2.49 28.68
CA THR A 706 -9.25 1.16 29.28
C THR A 706 -10.67 0.95 29.80
N ALA A 707 -11.36 2.05 30.14
CA ALA A 707 -12.78 2.04 30.53
C ALA A 707 -13.42 3.38 30.16
N GLN A 708 -14.69 3.35 29.83
CA GLN A 708 -15.57 4.50 29.63
C GLN A 708 -16.79 4.31 30.51
N PRO A 709 -16.96 5.12 31.57
CA PRO A 709 -18.21 5.10 32.34
C PRO A 709 -19.37 5.49 31.42
N ARG A 710 -20.59 5.19 31.89
CA ARG A 710 -21.77 5.60 31.12
C ARG A 710 -21.66 7.06 30.69
N LEU A 711 -21.90 7.32 29.43
CA LEU A 711 -21.95 8.69 28.88
C LEU A 711 -22.99 9.52 29.66
N SER A 712 -22.59 10.70 30.15
CA SER A 712 -23.39 11.48 31.09
C SER A 712 -24.60 12.19 30.47
N ASP A 713 -24.55 12.39 29.16
CA ASP A 713 -25.52 13.15 28.33
C ASP A 713 -26.52 12.25 27.59
N ILE A 714 -26.66 11.00 27.98
CA ILE A 714 -27.69 10.09 27.49
C ILE A 714 -29.00 10.34 28.27
N ALA A 715 -29.90 11.09 27.67
CA ALA A 715 -31.23 11.36 28.17
C ALA A 715 -32.22 10.26 27.77
N ALA A 716 -33.36 10.17 28.49
CA ALA A 716 -34.45 9.30 28.06
C ALA A 716 -35.04 9.71 26.72
N SER A 717 -35.47 8.76 25.90
CA SER A 717 -36.17 9.04 24.66
C SER A 717 -37.41 9.88 24.86
N THR A 718 -37.63 10.86 23.99
CA THR A 718 -38.87 11.66 23.93
C THR A 718 -39.94 11.07 23.00
N GLU A 719 -39.66 9.93 22.37
CA GLU A 719 -40.63 9.17 21.60
C GLU A 719 -41.72 8.62 22.52
N ASP A 720 -42.90 8.39 21.93
CA ASP A 720 -44.01 7.75 22.66
C ASP A 720 -43.55 6.37 23.21
N ALA A 721 -44.06 5.97 24.37
CA ALA A 721 -43.73 4.66 24.97
C ALA A 721 -44.17 3.47 24.08
N SER A 722 -44.97 3.69 23.07
CA SER A 722 -45.39 2.72 22.05
C SER A 722 -44.45 2.65 20.86
N ALA A 723 -43.48 3.57 20.74
CA ALA A 723 -42.51 3.60 19.64
C ALA A 723 -41.56 2.39 19.74
N GLY A 724 -41.12 1.88 18.60
CA GLY A 724 -40.17 0.79 18.54
C GLY A 724 -38.81 1.14 19.17
N SER A 725 -38.09 0.14 19.67
CA SER A 725 -36.78 0.35 20.31
C SER A 725 -35.74 1.00 19.36
N ILE A 726 -35.84 0.75 18.06
CA ILE A 726 -35.01 1.38 17.04
C ILE A 726 -35.22 2.89 17.05
N ALA A 727 -36.50 3.34 16.95
CA ALA A 727 -36.85 4.76 16.97
C ALA A 727 -36.40 5.45 18.25
N GLN A 728 -36.61 4.79 19.39
CA GLN A 728 -36.20 5.31 20.69
C GLN A 728 -34.68 5.46 20.84
N CYS A 729 -33.91 4.45 20.42
CA CYS A 729 -32.45 4.53 20.41
C CYS A 729 -31.92 5.68 19.53
N MET A 730 -32.43 5.78 18.31
CA MET A 730 -32.06 6.85 17.41
C MET A 730 -32.43 8.24 17.91
N ASN A 731 -33.63 8.39 18.50
CA ASN A 731 -34.06 9.63 19.13
C ASN A 731 -33.08 10.06 20.23
N VAL A 732 -32.61 9.13 21.07
CA VAL A 732 -31.59 9.41 22.10
C VAL A 732 -30.26 9.85 21.49
N MET A 733 -29.82 9.24 20.40
CA MET A 733 -28.62 9.68 19.69
C MET A 733 -28.75 11.11 19.15
N LEU A 734 -29.89 11.44 18.55
CA LEU A 734 -30.17 12.78 18.02
C LEU A 734 -30.31 13.81 19.13
N GLN A 735 -30.95 13.48 20.24
CA GLN A 735 -31.07 14.37 21.41
C GLN A 735 -29.71 14.72 22.01
N LYS A 736 -28.78 13.77 22.03
CA LYS A 736 -27.41 14.03 22.47
C LYS A 736 -26.73 15.15 21.65
N GLU A 737 -27.03 15.22 20.37
CA GLU A 737 -26.57 16.29 19.47
C GLU A 737 -27.51 17.52 19.45
N GLY A 738 -28.42 17.62 20.41
CA GLY A 738 -29.35 18.76 20.56
C GLY A 738 -30.51 18.76 19.56
N LEU A 739 -30.71 17.68 18.82
CA LEU A 739 -31.77 17.54 17.82
C LEU A 739 -32.96 16.78 18.39
N ASN A 740 -34.16 17.31 18.21
CA ASN A 740 -35.40 16.68 18.70
C ASN A 740 -36.34 16.42 17.52
N MET A 741 -36.49 15.15 17.16
CA MET A 741 -37.28 14.71 15.99
C MET A 741 -38.15 13.52 16.35
N ASN A 742 -39.28 13.39 15.67
CA ASN A 742 -40.15 12.19 15.76
C ASN A 742 -39.59 11.13 14.79
N VAL A 743 -38.66 10.30 15.28
CA VAL A 743 -38.00 9.27 14.48
C VAL A 743 -38.98 8.17 14.07
N GLN A 744 -39.95 7.80 14.95
CA GLN A 744 -40.95 6.79 14.64
C GLN A 744 -41.73 7.16 13.36
N ALA A 745 -42.16 8.42 13.24
CA ALA A 745 -42.88 8.88 12.08
C ALA A 745 -42.02 8.87 10.79
N LEU A 746 -40.72 9.12 10.91
CA LEU A 746 -39.79 9.05 9.76
C LEU A 746 -39.63 7.61 9.27
N LEU A 747 -39.45 6.67 10.19
CA LEU A 747 -39.33 5.23 9.87
C LEU A 747 -40.64 4.71 9.24
N GLU A 748 -41.81 5.12 9.76
CA GLU A 748 -43.15 4.80 9.20
C GLU A 748 -43.36 5.40 7.80
N SER A 749 -42.71 6.51 7.47
CA SER A 749 -42.72 7.09 6.14
C SER A 749 -41.83 6.38 5.12
N GLY A 750 -41.08 5.36 5.56
CA GLY A 750 -40.20 4.56 4.71
C GLY A 750 -38.72 4.98 4.72
N GLU A 751 -38.34 5.91 5.63
CA GLU A 751 -36.92 6.18 5.90
C GLU A 751 -36.28 4.98 6.62
N THR A 752 -34.99 4.74 6.32
CA THR A 752 -34.22 3.74 7.08
C THR A 752 -33.50 4.38 8.26
N PRO A 753 -33.13 3.65 9.30
CA PRO A 753 -32.31 4.17 10.41
C PRO A 753 -31.06 4.92 9.93
N LYS A 754 -30.33 4.38 8.97
CA LYS A 754 -29.15 4.99 8.38
C LYS A 754 -29.47 6.31 7.66
N SER A 755 -30.56 6.36 6.86
CA SER A 755 -30.97 7.57 6.15
C SER A 755 -31.42 8.67 7.12
N VAL A 756 -32.13 8.33 8.20
CA VAL A 756 -32.54 9.28 9.23
C VAL A 756 -31.32 9.93 9.88
N LEU A 757 -30.30 9.15 10.29
CA LEU A 757 -29.08 9.71 10.89
C LEU A 757 -28.34 10.61 9.88
N ARG A 758 -28.11 10.15 8.65
CA ARG A 758 -27.40 10.91 7.61
C ARG A 758 -28.10 12.21 7.23
N ASN A 759 -29.43 12.17 7.08
CA ASN A 759 -30.23 13.35 6.70
C ASN A 759 -30.33 14.38 7.82
N THR A 760 -30.22 13.94 9.08
CA THR A 760 -30.39 14.77 10.27
C THR A 760 -29.05 15.31 10.79
N LEU A 761 -28.02 14.49 10.85
CA LEU A 761 -26.67 14.83 11.34
C LEU A 761 -25.78 15.33 10.19
N LYS A 762 -26.19 16.38 9.47
CA LYS A 762 -25.50 16.88 8.27
C LYS A 762 -24.07 17.35 8.47
N GLU A 763 -23.70 17.72 9.72
CA GLU A 763 -22.37 18.18 10.11
C GLU A 763 -21.56 17.07 10.79
N ARG A 764 -22.01 15.80 10.68
CA ARG A 764 -21.37 14.64 11.27
C ARG A 764 -21.19 13.57 10.21
N THR A 765 -20.10 12.84 10.29
CA THR A 765 -19.87 11.65 9.47
C THR A 765 -20.55 10.46 10.12
N VAL A 766 -21.63 9.95 9.52
CA VAL A 766 -22.35 8.75 9.99
C VAL A 766 -21.64 7.51 9.45
N LEU A 767 -21.23 6.64 10.34
CA LEU A 767 -20.49 5.40 10.05
C LEU A 767 -21.38 4.17 10.17
N ASP A 768 -21.35 3.34 9.13
CA ASP A 768 -21.93 2.00 9.14
C ASP A 768 -20.83 0.99 9.51
N LEU A 769 -20.93 0.44 10.68
CA LEU A 769 -19.96 -0.50 11.25
C LEU A 769 -20.50 -1.96 11.25
N THR A 770 -21.46 -2.24 10.37
CA THR A 770 -22.07 -3.56 10.25
C THR A 770 -21.00 -4.60 9.90
N GLY A 771 -20.96 -5.68 10.70
CA GLY A 771 -19.96 -6.73 10.60
C GLY A 771 -18.73 -6.54 11.50
N CYS A 772 -18.55 -5.38 12.15
CA CYS A 772 -17.51 -5.19 13.15
C CYS A 772 -17.78 -6.02 14.41
N SER A 773 -16.75 -6.28 15.20
CA SER A 773 -16.86 -6.90 16.52
C SER A 773 -17.25 -5.89 17.61
N THR A 774 -17.70 -6.39 18.76
CA THR A 774 -17.95 -5.51 19.93
C THR A 774 -16.69 -4.73 20.32
N ASP A 775 -15.51 -5.34 20.25
CA ASP A 775 -14.25 -4.71 20.64
C ASP A 775 -13.91 -3.50 19.73
N GLU A 776 -14.17 -3.61 18.44
CA GLU A 776 -13.90 -2.56 17.44
C GLU A 776 -14.79 -1.33 17.65
N ILE A 777 -16.05 -1.52 17.98
CA ILE A 777 -16.98 -0.39 18.17
C ILE A 777 -16.74 0.38 19.47
N LEU A 778 -16.06 -0.20 20.47
CA LEU A 778 -15.76 0.49 21.73
C LEU A 778 -14.85 1.71 21.57
N TYR A 779 -14.12 1.80 20.46
CA TYR A 779 -13.35 3.00 20.12
C TYR A 779 -14.24 4.24 20.12
N TYR A 780 -15.39 4.18 19.46
CA TYR A 780 -16.33 5.32 19.34
C TYR A 780 -16.95 5.68 20.68
N VAL A 781 -17.27 4.68 21.49
CA VAL A 781 -17.77 4.92 22.87
C VAL A 781 -16.69 5.61 23.71
N SER A 782 -15.40 5.30 23.49
CA SER A 782 -14.29 5.99 24.18
C SER A 782 -14.13 7.45 23.79
N LEU A 783 -14.58 7.82 22.60
CA LEU A 783 -14.64 9.21 22.10
C LEU A 783 -15.85 9.98 22.65
N GLY A 784 -16.78 9.29 23.34
CA GLY A 784 -17.98 9.90 23.89
C GLY A 784 -19.23 9.77 23.02
N THR A 785 -19.18 8.98 21.94
CA THR A 785 -20.29 8.79 21.00
C THR A 785 -21.00 7.46 21.28
N PRO A 786 -22.34 7.42 21.43
CA PRO A 786 -23.07 6.19 21.59
C PRO A 786 -23.07 5.39 20.30
N VAL A 787 -23.01 4.05 20.41
CA VAL A 787 -23.11 3.16 19.27
C VAL A 787 -24.47 2.49 19.27
N PHE A 788 -25.23 2.66 18.21
CA PHE A 788 -26.45 1.94 17.95
C PHE A 788 -26.12 0.47 17.61
N ALA A 789 -26.83 -0.46 18.23
CA ALA A 789 -26.62 -1.90 18.02
C ALA A 789 -27.97 -2.62 17.93
N MET A 790 -28.16 -3.41 16.84
CA MET A 790 -29.31 -4.31 16.74
C MET A 790 -29.16 -5.49 17.69
N THR A 791 -30.27 -5.94 18.24
CA THR A 791 -30.34 -7.12 19.12
C THR A 791 -31.32 -8.18 18.59
N GLY A 792 -31.95 -7.90 17.48
CA GLY A 792 -32.90 -8.75 16.74
C GLY A 792 -33.45 -7.94 15.56
N ASN A 793 -34.34 -8.52 14.77
CA ASN A 793 -34.83 -7.89 13.53
C ASN A 793 -35.53 -6.53 13.74
N ASP A 794 -36.22 -6.35 14.89
CA ASP A 794 -36.96 -5.13 15.22
C ASP A 794 -36.57 -4.54 16.57
N SER A 795 -35.40 -4.91 17.09
CA SER A 795 -34.98 -4.48 18.43
C SER A 795 -33.54 -3.97 18.42
N ALA A 796 -33.32 -2.87 19.13
CA ALA A 796 -32.02 -2.23 19.25
C ALA A 796 -31.77 -1.73 20.68
N VAL A 797 -30.47 -1.51 20.97
CA VAL A 797 -29.95 -0.90 22.19
C VAL A 797 -28.87 0.13 21.82
N LEU A 798 -28.44 0.98 22.76
CA LEU A 798 -27.23 1.79 22.60
C LEU A 798 -26.12 1.28 23.49
N VAL A 799 -24.91 1.13 22.93
CA VAL A 799 -23.71 0.93 23.72
C VAL A 799 -23.24 2.30 24.21
N VAL A 800 -23.28 2.50 25.53
CA VAL A 800 -23.08 3.83 26.16
C VAL A 800 -21.96 3.87 27.20
N GLY A 801 -21.24 2.78 27.38
CA GLY A 801 -20.08 2.68 28.25
C GLY A 801 -19.48 1.28 28.25
N TYR A 802 -18.30 1.13 28.83
CA TYR A 802 -17.63 -0.16 28.96
C TYR A 802 -16.53 -0.13 30.04
N ASP A 803 -16.12 -1.31 30.47
CA ASP A 803 -14.92 -1.55 31.26
C ASP A 803 -14.10 -2.73 30.67
N SER A 804 -13.07 -3.18 31.36
CA SER A 804 -12.22 -4.28 30.91
C SER A 804 -12.92 -5.65 30.76
N THR A 805 -14.14 -5.77 31.26
CA THR A 805 -14.87 -7.05 31.41
C THR A 805 -16.28 -7.02 30.81
N GLY A 806 -16.80 -5.87 30.40
CA GLY A 806 -18.14 -5.78 29.84
C GLY A 806 -18.53 -4.41 29.32
N VAL A 807 -19.72 -4.34 28.75
CA VAL A 807 -20.33 -3.15 28.14
C VAL A 807 -21.58 -2.73 28.92
N LEU A 808 -21.89 -1.43 28.82
CA LEU A 808 -23.12 -0.84 29.37
C LEU A 808 -24.08 -0.54 28.22
N LEU A 809 -25.23 -1.18 28.24
CA LEU A 809 -26.28 -1.05 27.24
C LEU A 809 -27.43 -0.21 27.80
N TYR A 810 -27.80 0.85 27.09
CA TYR A 810 -29.05 1.57 27.33
C TYR A 810 -30.17 0.81 26.65
N GLU A 811 -31.17 0.39 27.47
CA GLU A 811 -32.39 -0.28 27.01
C GLU A 811 -33.52 0.75 26.91
N PRO A 812 -33.99 1.05 25.67
CA PRO A 812 -35.12 1.97 25.49
C PRO A 812 -36.40 1.46 26.12
N GLY A 813 -37.27 2.38 26.54
CA GLY A 813 -38.55 2.08 27.20
C GLY A 813 -38.44 1.84 28.68
N THR A 814 -37.30 1.43 29.22
CA THR A 814 -37.05 1.27 30.67
C THR A 814 -36.17 2.39 31.22
N ASP A 815 -35.50 3.15 30.36
CA ASP A 815 -34.45 4.11 30.69
C ASP A 815 -33.31 3.53 31.54
N ALA A 816 -33.23 2.22 31.58
CA ALA A 816 -32.26 1.50 32.38
C ALA A 816 -30.96 1.30 31.58
N THR A 817 -29.88 1.24 32.33
CA THR A 817 -28.60 0.77 31.79
C THR A 817 -28.34 -0.62 32.33
N VAL A 818 -28.17 -1.57 31.44
CA VAL A 818 -27.88 -2.97 31.79
C VAL A 818 -26.41 -3.26 31.45
N ARG A 819 -25.71 -3.90 32.36
CA ARG A 819 -24.36 -4.37 32.14
C ARG A 819 -24.35 -5.80 31.59
N LYS A 820 -23.64 -6.04 30.51
CA LYS A 820 -23.34 -7.38 29.98
C LYS A 820 -21.83 -7.60 29.94
N THR A 821 -21.40 -8.84 30.13
CA THR A 821 -20.00 -9.22 29.86
C THR A 821 -19.71 -9.09 28.37
N LEU A 822 -18.45 -8.98 28.01
CA LEU A 822 -18.06 -8.91 26.58
C LEU A 822 -18.58 -10.11 25.79
N ALA A 823 -18.43 -11.33 26.34
CA ALA A 823 -18.92 -12.55 25.68
C ALA A 823 -20.45 -12.60 25.51
N GLU A 824 -21.23 -12.07 26.50
CA GLU A 824 -22.69 -11.97 26.37
C GLU A 824 -23.09 -10.92 25.32
N ALA A 825 -22.35 -9.83 25.21
CA ALA A 825 -22.58 -8.79 24.22
C ALA A 825 -22.23 -9.28 22.81
N ASP A 826 -21.08 -9.93 22.63
CA ASP A 826 -20.67 -10.55 21.37
C ASP A 826 -21.73 -11.55 20.88
N ALA A 827 -22.21 -12.43 21.75
CA ALA A 827 -23.26 -13.38 21.38
C ALA A 827 -24.59 -12.70 21.03
N LEU A 828 -24.95 -11.63 21.75
CA LEU A 828 -26.18 -10.87 21.51
C LEU A 828 -26.13 -10.18 20.12
N PHE A 829 -25.02 -9.51 19.81
CA PHE A 829 -24.89 -8.74 18.58
C PHE A 829 -24.64 -9.66 17.38
N ALA A 830 -23.85 -10.73 17.53
CA ALA A 830 -23.63 -11.72 16.47
C ALA A 830 -24.94 -12.40 16.03
N ASN A 831 -25.85 -12.71 16.97
CA ASN A 831 -27.16 -13.25 16.65
C ASN A 831 -28.04 -12.27 15.85
N ALA A 832 -27.75 -10.97 15.90
CA ALA A 832 -28.43 -9.91 15.14
C ALA A 832 -27.64 -9.45 13.92
N GLY A 833 -26.56 -10.17 13.53
CA GLY A 833 -25.73 -9.86 12.34
C GLY A 833 -24.67 -8.78 12.59
N ASN A 834 -24.32 -8.46 13.83
CA ASN A 834 -23.36 -7.40 14.17
C ASN A 834 -23.69 -6.06 13.50
N VAL A 835 -24.93 -5.64 13.55
CA VAL A 835 -25.38 -4.40 12.90
C VAL A 835 -25.15 -3.22 13.84
N PHE A 836 -24.22 -2.33 13.48
CA PHE A 836 -23.84 -1.17 14.28
C PHE A 836 -23.81 0.13 13.47
N PHE A 837 -24.22 1.22 14.10
CA PHE A 837 -24.10 2.58 13.56
C PHE A 837 -23.61 3.55 14.62
N THR A 838 -22.83 4.52 14.17
CA THR A 838 -22.42 5.64 15.01
C THR A 838 -22.15 6.86 14.16
N TYR A 839 -21.63 7.92 14.74
CA TYR A 839 -21.16 9.10 14.06
C TYR A 839 -19.89 9.63 14.71
N LEU A 840 -19.09 10.36 13.93
CA LEU A 840 -17.91 11.05 14.45
C LEU A 840 -18.27 12.47 14.84
N LEU A 841 -17.69 12.90 15.97
CA LEU A 841 -17.64 14.30 16.38
C LEU A 841 -16.54 14.98 15.56
N GLU A 842 -16.81 16.14 14.97
CA GLU A 842 -15.81 16.96 14.29
C GLU A 842 -14.74 17.49 15.26
#